data_81cb00b0a863d259fd00664d3f31d309
#
_entry.id   81cb00b0a863d259fd00664d3f31d309
#
_cell.length_a   1.000
_cell.length_b   1.000
_cell.length_c   1.000
_cell.angle_alpha   90.00
_cell.angle_beta   90.00
_cell.angle_gamma   90.00
#
_symmetry.space_group_name_H-M   'P 1'
#
loop_
_entity.id
_entity.type
_entity.pdbx_description
1 polymer ?
#
loop_
_entity_poly.entity_id
_entity_poly.type
_entity_poly.pdbx_seq_one_letter_code
_entity_poly.pdbx_strand_id
1 'polypeptide(L)'
;MRSKLNLPRSLLYLFLVGFYSIAGGQEAENLSPELDIVFHHNLRVFLDPNVRQINVENVITIPENYEASSLRFELNSDLTITDASVDVSRLANLGSNSIDASGTAGTLGANTSIYSIKNNSRSRQIRIVYEGSIYDLAEQDSEEYAQSFSETTGIIDELGVYLNYASAWVPLFGDSLITFEMEVEFADTASRWKAVSQGDRNGENGWRSDDPMEEIYLIAAEFTEYSVQADDIEVLAYLRTPDSNLATKYMDATERYLNLYEPLLGEYPFSKFALVENFWETGYGMPSFTLLGEQIIRFPFILESSYPHEILHNWWGNSVYPDYASGNWSEGLTAYLADHLFRAINGTGHEYRKEMLARYKNYVSEASDFPLTEFTSRNSAASQAVGYGKTLMFWHMLRSELGDDLFVQGLRMLYSEYKYKRTSFSDIERLFSSISGIDLSLFFDQWVNRAGAPELSISVEEANSNRARIIFAQTHFDDPYFLKVPVAIFYKDEAEPQLFDVDLSQKLEGFFVENYDRLEAVLVDPYFDVFRQLDREETPPTVGELFGSSRIVFILPDDNRQHWVRLAEEFGGRSDFEIMYADSIKSLPEDRSVWVLGSDNPFRDEIFSATSLYGVTNIDDGIRIAGGEVEHENRSTVIIGRHPSNAELAVGWIHVDEMIAMPGMIEKLPHYGKYSYLSFTGSEPTNDVKGVWSSPDSPMQWVKDGSDFSIDPATLPTQKTLTDLPPKYLPDRLSRHVNELTDEEMQGRGIGTSGIGKAADYITEQFRGAGL
;
A
#
# COMPACT_ATOMS: atom_id res chain seq x y z
N MET A 1 -15.56 53.44 -43.94
CA MET A 1 -14.15 53.47 -43.66
C MET A 1 -13.73 52.04 -43.27
N ARG A 2 -12.82 51.51 -44.05
CA ARG A 2 -12.34 50.12 -43.97
C ARG A 2 -11.29 49.98 -42.85
N SER A 3 -11.33 48.92 -42.05
CA SER A 3 -10.10 48.37 -41.46
C SER A 3 -10.19 46.84 -41.47
N LYS A 4 -9.20 46.23 -42.08
CA LYS A 4 -8.98 44.80 -42.30
C LYS A 4 -8.43 44.15 -41.03
N LEU A 5 -8.95 42.99 -40.62
CA LEU A 5 -8.30 42.07 -39.74
C LEU A 5 -7.85 40.83 -40.54
N ASN A 6 -6.57 40.51 -40.46
CA ASN A 6 -5.96 39.32 -41.04
C ASN A 6 -6.11 38.12 -40.09
N LEU A 7 -6.61 37.02 -40.61
CA LEU A 7 -6.53 35.68 -39.98
C LEU A 7 -5.52 34.82 -40.76
N PRO A 8 -4.69 34.01 -40.12
CA PRO A 8 -3.83 33.08 -40.81
C PRO A 8 -4.58 31.76 -41.11
N ARG A 9 -4.34 31.28 -42.32
CA ARG A 9 -4.84 30.03 -42.88
C ARG A 9 -4.07 28.84 -42.26
N SER A 10 -4.80 27.85 -41.67
CA SER A 10 -4.31 26.51 -41.38
C SER A 10 -4.83 25.54 -42.43
N LEU A 11 -3.93 24.72 -42.97
CA LEU A 11 -4.18 23.73 -44.02
C LEU A 11 -5.10 22.59 -43.50
N LEU A 12 -6.12 22.33 -44.32
CA LEU A 12 -6.97 21.13 -44.25
C LEU A 12 -6.33 20.04 -45.11
N TYR A 13 -5.91 18.91 -44.51
CA TYR A 13 -5.61 17.70 -45.27
C TYR A 13 -6.77 16.70 -45.14
N LEU A 14 -7.47 16.52 -46.26
CA LEU A 14 -8.42 15.41 -46.48
C LEU A 14 -7.63 14.18 -46.86
N PHE A 15 -7.76 13.07 -46.09
CA PHE A 15 -7.41 11.72 -46.54
C PHE A 15 -8.71 10.97 -46.84
N LEU A 16 -8.90 10.66 -48.13
CA LEU A 16 -9.87 9.68 -48.62
C LEU A 16 -9.32 8.27 -48.32
N VAL A 17 -10.05 7.50 -47.54
CA VAL A 17 -9.82 6.03 -47.42
C VAL A 17 -10.97 5.34 -48.09
N GLY A 18 -10.64 4.67 -49.21
CA GLY A 18 -11.56 3.85 -49.96
C GLY A 18 -11.91 2.56 -49.22
N PHE A 19 -13.19 2.22 -49.19
CA PHE A 19 -13.68 0.92 -48.75
C PHE A 19 -13.29 -0.15 -49.75
N TYR A 20 -12.49 -1.16 -49.29
CA TYR A 20 -12.45 -2.49 -49.88
C TYR A 20 -13.02 -3.47 -48.88
N SER A 21 -14.18 -4.01 -49.21
CA SER A 21 -14.79 -5.13 -48.52
C SER A 21 -14.09 -6.40 -48.98
N ILE A 22 -13.38 -7.07 -48.12
CA ILE A 22 -12.95 -8.46 -48.29
C ILE A 22 -13.50 -9.27 -47.14
N ALA A 23 -14.50 -10.11 -47.43
CA ALA A 23 -14.92 -11.17 -46.53
C ALA A 23 -13.80 -12.25 -46.49
N GLY A 24 -13.13 -12.35 -45.36
CA GLY A 24 -12.21 -13.42 -45.05
C GLY A 24 -12.37 -13.74 -43.56
N GLY A 25 -12.79 -14.96 -43.24
CA GLY A 25 -12.88 -15.44 -41.88
C GLY A 25 -11.51 -15.30 -41.18
N GLN A 26 -11.47 -14.55 -40.14
CA GLN A 26 -10.34 -14.61 -39.20
C GLN A 26 -10.49 -15.88 -38.37
N GLU A 27 -9.64 -16.84 -38.63
CA GLU A 27 -9.25 -17.81 -37.62
C GLU A 27 -8.68 -17.01 -36.45
N ALA A 28 -9.19 -17.27 -35.24
CA ALA A 28 -8.59 -16.78 -34.02
C ALA A 28 -7.13 -17.27 -34.03
N GLU A 29 -6.20 -16.38 -34.26
CA GLU A 29 -4.79 -16.64 -33.96
C GLU A 29 -4.73 -16.95 -32.46
N ASN A 30 -4.46 -18.19 -32.12
CA ASN A 30 -3.91 -18.59 -30.85
C ASN A 30 -2.56 -17.84 -30.70
N LEU A 31 -2.57 -16.65 -30.14
CA LEU A 31 -1.39 -16.03 -29.59
C LEU A 31 -0.97 -16.92 -28.43
N SER A 32 -0.01 -17.82 -28.68
CA SER A 32 0.78 -18.41 -27.60
C SER A 32 1.32 -17.24 -26.79
N PRO A 33 1.26 -17.28 -25.45
CA PRO A 33 1.89 -16.24 -24.65
C PRO A 33 3.34 -16.11 -25.11
N GLU A 34 3.78 -14.90 -25.45
CA GLU A 34 5.19 -14.63 -25.74
C GLU A 34 5.98 -15.17 -24.55
N LEU A 35 6.88 -16.13 -24.83
CA LEU A 35 7.73 -16.68 -23.78
C LEU A 35 8.65 -15.58 -23.29
N ASP A 36 8.58 -15.26 -22.01
CA ASP A 36 9.46 -14.30 -21.39
C ASP A 36 10.92 -14.64 -21.69
N ILE A 37 11.70 -13.62 -22.06
CA ILE A 37 13.13 -13.76 -22.31
C ILE A 37 13.82 -13.80 -20.96
N VAL A 38 14.57 -14.87 -20.67
CA VAL A 38 15.24 -15.07 -19.39
C VAL A 38 16.76 -15.15 -19.59
N PHE A 39 17.50 -14.18 -19.05
CA PHE A 39 18.96 -14.23 -18.99
C PHE A 39 19.41 -14.89 -17.69
N HIS A 40 20.49 -15.67 -17.74
CA HIS A 40 21.12 -16.22 -16.53
C HIS A 40 22.42 -15.51 -16.23
N HIS A 41 22.59 -15.05 -14.99
CA HIS A 41 23.78 -14.35 -14.50
C HIS A 41 24.52 -15.22 -13.46
N ASN A 42 25.78 -15.53 -13.72
CA ASN A 42 26.66 -16.10 -12.72
C ASN A 42 27.63 -15.03 -12.24
N LEU A 43 27.46 -14.60 -10.99
CA LEU A 43 28.07 -13.41 -10.41
C LEU A 43 29.08 -13.77 -9.33
N ARG A 44 30.30 -13.25 -9.45
CA ARG A 44 31.26 -13.13 -8.36
C ARG A 44 31.42 -11.68 -8.01
N VAL A 45 31.01 -11.31 -6.80
CA VAL A 45 30.95 -9.94 -6.34
C VAL A 45 31.97 -9.76 -5.21
N PHE A 46 32.88 -8.82 -5.38
CA PHE A 46 33.75 -8.36 -4.29
C PHE A 46 33.29 -6.99 -3.84
N LEU A 47 33.14 -6.80 -2.52
CA LEU A 47 32.71 -5.57 -1.86
C LEU A 47 33.73 -5.06 -0.87
N ASP A 48 34.07 -3.76 -0.97
CA ASP A 48 34.75 -3.02 0.08
C ASP A 48 33.90 -1.79 0.47
N PRO A 49 32.97 -1.95 1.42
CA PRO A 49 32.04 -0.87 1.81
C PRO A 49 32.75 0.36 2.39
N ASN A 50 33.93 0.18 3.05
CA ASN A 50 34.66 1.29 3.67
C ASN A 50 35.23 2.29 2.64
N VAL A 51 35.49 1.83 1.43
CA VAL A 51 35.92 2.67 0.30
C VAL A 51 34.88 2.75 -0.82
N ARG A 52 33.67 2.24 -0.55
CA ARG A 52 32.50 2.27 -1.46
C ARG A 52 32.77 1.59 -2.80
N GLN A 53 33.53 0.51 -2.80
CA GLN A 53 33.94 -0.16 -4.03
C GLN A 53 33.21 -1.50 -4.21
N ILE A 54 32.79 -1.73 -5.45
CA ILE A 54 32.30 -3.01 -5.96
C ILE A 54 33.16 -3.44 -7.15
N ASN A 55 33.45 -4.75 -7.21
CA ASN A 55 34.05 -5.41 -8.38
C ASN A 55 33.23 -6.65 -8.69
N VAL A 56 32.80 -6.80 -9.93
CA VAL A 56 31.92 -7.88 -10.34
C VAL A 56 32.48 -8.60 -11.56
N GLU A 57 32.63 -9.91 -11.46
CA GLU A 57 32.76 -10.81 -12.60
C GLU A 57 31.40 -11.44 -12.87
N ASN A 58 30.83 -11.20 -14.05
CA ASN A 58 29.53 -11.70 -14.46
C ASN A 58 29.64 -12.55 -15.71
N VAL A 59 29.25 -13.83 -15.64
CA VAL A 59 29.12 -14.71 -16.78
C VAL A 59 27.65 -14.81 -17.16
N ILE A 60 27.28 -14.17 -18.26
CA ILE A 60 25.89 -14.04 -18.72
C ILE A 60 25.61 -15.13 -19.75
N THR A 61 24.57 -15.93 -19.49
CA THR A 61 24.08 -16.92 -20.49
C THR A 61 22.87 -16.34 -21.21
N ILE A 62 22.98 -16.24 -22.51
CA ILE A 62 21.96 -15.71 -23.42
C ILE A 62 20.96 -16.82 -23.76
N PRO A 63 19.65 -16.60 -23.60
CA PRO A 63 18.63 -17.60 -23.89
C PRO A 63 18.61 -17.97 -25.41
N GLU A 64 18.17 -19.20 -25.71
CA GLU A 64 18.17 -19.72 -27.10
C GLU A 64 17.27 -18.93 -28.05
N ASN A 65 16.15 -18.40 -27.53
CA ASN A 65 15.17 -17.58 -28.25
C ASN A 65 15.62 -16.13 -28.49
N TYR A 66 16.82 -15.73 -28.02
CA TYR A 66 17.36 -14.37 -28.20
C TYR A 66 18.50 -14.31 -29.20
N GLU A 67 18.62 -13.20 -29.97
CA GLU A 67 19.68 -13.01 -30.97
C GLU A 67 21.04 -12.75 -30.30
N ALA A 68 21.94 -13.73 -30.39
CA ALA A 68 23.23 -13.68 -29.70
C ALA A 68 24.32 -12.86 -30.39
N SER A 69 24.12 -12.44 -31.64
CA SER A 69 25.16 -11.75 -32.41
C SER A 69 25.33 -10.28 -32.09
N SER A 70 24.25 -9.63 -31.62
CA SER A 70 24.25 -8.21 -31.26
C SER A 70 23.29 -7.99 -30.11
N LEU A 71 23.84 -7.60 -28.97
CA LEU A 71 23.06 -7.31 -27.77
C LEU A 71 23.27 -5.87 -27.34
N ARG A 72 22.28 -5.35 -26.65
CA ARG A 72 22.39 -4.06 -25.92
C ARG A 72 21.98 -4.29 -24.50
N PHE A 73 22.67 -3.60 -23.59
CA PHE A 73 22.32 -3.61 -22.16
C PHE A 73 22.61 -2.25 -21.55
N GLU A 74 21.97 -1.99 -20.43
CA GLU A 74 22.23 -0.85 -19.58
C GLU A 74 23.02 -1.26 -18.35
N LEU A 75 23.90 -0.39 -17.89
CA LEU A 75 24.70 -0.56 -16.68
C LEU A 75 24.90 0.82 -16.03
N ASN A 76 24.99 0.87 -14.73
CA ASN A 76 25.29 2.09 -13.99
C ASN A 76 26.50 2.82 -14.59
N SER A 77 26.41 4.13 -14.79
CA SER A 77 27.46 4.93 -15.44
C SER A 77 28.75 5.04 -14.62
N ASP A 78 28.66 4.82 -13.31
CA ASP A 78 29.80 4.86 -12.38
C ASP A 78 30.53 3.51 -12.31
N LEU A 79 30.01 2.50 -13.02
CA LEU A 79 30.67 1.22 -13.22
C LEU A 79 31.44 1.21 -14.54
N THR A 80 32.70 0.85 -14.48
CA THR A 80 33.59 0.77 -15.65
C THR A 80 33.88 -0.68 -16.00
N ILE A 81 33.61 -1.07 -17.25
CA ILE A 81 33.96 -2.39 -17.75
C ILE A 81 35.47 -2.45 -17.98
N THR A 82 36.14 -3.35 -17.26
CA THR A 82 37.61 -3.51 -17.26
C THR A 82 38.08 -4.68 -18.11
N ASP A 83 37.25 -5.72 -18.29
CA ASP A 83 37.53 -6.88 -19.15
C ASP A 83 36.24 -7.49 -19.71
N ALA A 84 36.30 -8.09 -20.86
CA ALA A 84 35.18 -8.79 -21.48
C ALA A 84 35.68 -9.86 -22.49
N SER A 85 34.92 -10.97 -22.59
CA SER A 85 35.18 -12.06 -23.54
C SER A 85 34.75 -11.73 -24.98
N VAL A 86 34.10 -10.58 -25.20
CA VAL A 86 33.54 -10.10 -26.48
C VAL A 86 33.81 -8.61 -26.66
N ASP A 87 33.65 -8.09 -27.87
CA ASP A 87 33.79 -6.66 -28.13
C ASP A 87 32.59 -5.89 -27.50
N VAL A 88 32.88 -5.09 -26.51
CA VAL A 88 31.92 -4.20 -25.84
C VAL A 88 32.22 -2.74 -26.18
N SER A 89 31.20 -2.01 -26.61
CA SER A 89 31.31 -0.59 -26.95
C SER A 89 30.25 0.21 -26.22
N ARG A 90 30.68 1.27 -25.51
CA ARG A 90 29.76 2.24 -24.92
C ARG A 90 29.16 3.09 -26.04
N LEU A 91 27.82 3.17 -26.08
CA LEU A 91 27.07 3.90 -27.12
C LEU A 91 26.68 5.29 -26.66
N ALA A 92 26.12 5.42 -25.47
CA ALA A 92 25.61 6.65 -24.92
C ALA A 92 25.59 6.60 -23.39
N ASN A 93 25.57 7.78 -22.75
CA ASN A 93 25.13 7.94 -21.38
C ASN A 93 23.68 8.42 -21.40
N LEU A 94 22.83 7.77 -20.63
CA LEU A 94 21.49 8.23 -20.36
C LEU A 94 21.53 9.00 -19.04
N GLY A 95 20.97 10.21 -19.03
CA GLY A 95 20.74 10.94 -17.77
C GLY A 95 19.62 10.26 -16.98
N SER A 96 19.56 10.55 -15.68
CA SER A 96 18.53 10.00 -14.77
C SER A 96 17.06 10.23 -15.19
N ASN A 97 16.82 11.10 -16.16
CA ASN A 97 15.48 11.41 -16.69
C ASN A 97 15.15 10.71 -18.03
N SER A 98 15.92 9.74 -18.46
CA SER A 98 15.74 9.07 -19.76
C SER A 98 14.88 7.83 -19.67
N ILE A 99 13.93 7.79 -18.77
CA ILE A 99 13.14 6.61 -18.53
C ILE A 99 11.87 6.64 -19.33
N ASP A 100 11.70 5.56 -20.04
CA ASP A 100 10.40 5.12 -20.49
C ASP A 100 9.52 4.78 -19.30
N ALA A 101 8.31 5.32 -19.31
CA ALA A 101 7.33 5.18 -18.24
C ALA A 101 6.68 3.79 -18.18
N SER A 102 7.40 2.73 -18.51
CA SER A 102 6.97 1.38 -18.19
C SER A 102 7.28 1.12 -16.72
N GLY A 103 6.33 1.40 -15.87
CA GLY A 103 6.44 1.32 -14.42
C GLY A 103 6.72 -0.08 -13.89
N THR A 104 7.84 -0.62 -14.24
CA THR A 104 8.43 -1.73 -13.49
C THR A 104 8.76 -1.23 -12.09
N ALA A 105 8.76 -2.11 -11.10
CA ALA A 105 9.12 -1.84 -9.70
C ALA A 105 10.53 -1.25 -9.51
N GLY A 106 11.14 -0.74 -10.53
CA GLY A 106 12.41 -0.05 -10.60
C GLY A 106 12.41 0.89 -11.78
N THR A 107 11.92 2.10 -11.61
CA THR A 107 12.36 3.19 -12.46
C THR A 107 13.86 3.27 -12.32
N LEU A 108 14.63 3.20 -13.44
CA LEU A 108 16.08 3.42 -13.42
C LEU A 108 16.33 4.84 -12.89
N GLY A 109 16.59 4.96 -11.60
CA GLY A 109 16.88 6.22 -10.93
C GLY A 109 18.33 6.64 -11.11
N ALA A 110 19.22 5.67 -11.30
CA ALA A 110 20.65 5.90 -11.52
C ALA A 110 20.94 6.39 -12.93
N ASN A 111 22.02 7.15 -13.07
CA ASN A 111 22.61 7.45 -14.38
C ASN A 111 23.11 6.14 -15.00
N THR A 112 22.60 5.76 -16.18
CA THR A 112 23.01 4.56 -16.88
C THR A 112 23.80 4.86 -18.15
N SER A 113 24.54 3.86 -18.59
CA SER A 113 25.24 3.85 -19.86
C SER A 113 24.73 2.69 -20.70
N ILE A 114 24.42 2.96 -21.96
CA ILE A 114 24.06 1.91 -22.92
C ILE A 114 25.34 1.35 -23.53
N TYR A 115 25.45 0.03 -23.50
CA TYR A 115 26.51 -0.72 -24.13
C TYR A 115 25.98 -1.59 -25.27
N SER A 116 26.78 -1.74 -26.30
CA SER A 116 26.54 -2.69 -27.39
C SER A 116 27.61 -3.78 -27.36
N ILE A 117 27.19 -4.99 -27.47
CA ILE A 117 28.04 -6.18 -27.58
C ILE A 117 28.02 -6.64 -29.04
N LYS A 118 29.21 -6.84 -29.61
CA LYS A 118 29.39 -7.59 -30.87
C LYS A 118 29.95 -8.97 -30.56
N ASN A 119 29.08 -9.96 -30.63
CA ASN A 119 29.44 -11.36 -30.37
C ASN A 119 29.68 -12.13 -31.66
N ASN A 120 30.85 -11.94 -32.25
CA ASN A 120 31.22 -12.57 -33.51
C ASN A 120 31.29 -14.10 -33.43
N SER A 121 31.58 -14.64 -32.24
CA SER A 121 31.63 -16.08 -32.00
C SER A 121 30.24 -16.72 -31.89
N ARG A 122 29.21 -15.90 -31.67
CA ARG A 122 27.85 -16.33 -31.32
C ARG A 122 27.81 -17.26 -30.11
N SER A 123 28.77 -17.10 -29.18
CA SER A 123 28.76 -17.81 -27.92
C SER A 123 27.48 -17.48 -27.15
N ARG A 124 26.88 -18.45 -26.51
CA ARG A 124 25.75 -18.24 -25.61
C ARG A 124 26.20 -17.79 -24.23
N GLN A 125 27.51 -17.83 -23.94
CA GLN A 125 28.07 -17.33 -22.69
C GLN A 125 29.00 -16.14 -22.96
N ILE A 126 28.80 -15.06 -22.24
CA ILE A 126 29.59 -13.83 -22.31
C ILE A 126 30.07 -13.48 -20.90
N ARG A 127 31.38 -13.32 -20.76
CA ARG A 127 31.96 -12.84 -19.48
C ARG A 127 32.24 -11.35 -19.58
N ILE A 128 31.83 -10.60 -18.56
CA ILE A 128 32.11 -9.16 -18.41
C ILE A 128 32.61 -8.95 -16.99
N VAL A 129 33.68 -8.17 -16.83
CA VAL A 129 34.20 -7.71 -15.55
C VAL A 129 34.06 -6.21 -15.48
N TYR A 130 33.52 -5.71 -14.39
CA TYR A 130 33.34 -4.29 -14.17
C TYR A 130 33.55 -3.93 -12.71
N GLU A 131 33.91 -2.68 -12.47
CA GLU A 131 34.20 -2.16 -11.15
C GLU A 131 33.82 -0.68 -11.03
N GLY A 132 33.59 -0.21 -9.82
CA GLY A 132 33.29 1.19 -9.54
C GLY A 132 32.71 1.41 -8.16
N SER A 133 31.97 2.49 -8.02
CA SER A 133 31.30 2.89 -6.79
C SER A 133 29.86 3.25 -7.11
N ILE A 134 28.90 2.74 -6.33
CA ILE A 134 27.51 3.16 -6.37
C ILE A 134 27.21 3.82 -5.03
N TYR A 135 26.89 5.12 -5.08
CA TYR A 135 26.65 5.89 -3.88
C TYR A 135 25.65 7.01 -4.16
N ASP A 136 24.40 6.70 -3.93
CA ASP A 136 23.29 7.63 -3.92
C ASP A 136 22.75 7.73 -2.49
N LEU A 137 22.74 8.94 -1.93
CA LEU A 137 22.30 9.14 -0.55
C LEU A 137 20.80 8.89 -0.46
N ALA A 138 20.39 8.19 0.58
CA ALA A 138 18.98 8.03 0.89
C ALA A 138 18.39 9.43 1.19
N GLU A 139 17.50 9.89 0.32
CA GLU A 139 16.78 11.15 0.47
C GLU A 139 15.41 10.87 1.08
N GLN A 140 14.99 11.70 2.03
CA GLN A 140 13.67 11.61 2.62
C GLN A 140 12.64 12.08 1.60
N ASP A 141 11.63 11.25 1.34
CA ASP A 141 10.52 11.65 0.49
C ASP A 141 9.74 12.81 1.15
N SER A 142 9.39 13.81 0.35
CA SER A 142 8.64 14.98 0.77
C SER A 142 7.11 14.75 0.75
N GLU A 143 6.66 13.59 0.28
CA GLU A 143 5.24 13.25 0.24
C GLU A 143 4.69 12.98 1.64
N GLU A 144 3.45 13.41 1.87
CA GLU A 144 2.77 13.31 3.16
C GLU A 144 2.75 11.87 3.73
N TYR A 145 2.50 10.88 2.87
CA TYR A 145 2.43 9.48 3.27
C TYR A 145 3.81 8.82 3.48
N ALA A 146 4.86 9.37 2.90
CA ALA A 146 6.21 8.80 2.88
C ALA A 146 7.23 9.61 3.72
N GLN A 147 6.81 10.63 4.44
CA GLN A 147 7.71 11.49 5.24
C GLN A 147 8.60 10.75 6.24
N SER A 148 8.24 9.51 6.61
CA SER A 148 9.05 8.66 7.49
C SER A 148 9.98 7.71 6.72
N PHE A 149 9.88 7.65 5.40
CA PHE A 149 10.70 6.77 4.56
C PHE A 149 11.74 7.57 3.79
N SER A 150 12.87 6.93 3.53
CA SER A 150 13.91 7.46 2.66
C SER A 150 14.12 6.48 1.51
N GLU A 151 14.43 7.00 0.35
CA GLU A 151 14.67 6.21 -0.86
C GLU A 151 16.06 6.47 -1.41
N THR A 152 16.66 5.45 -2.01
CA THR A 152 17.93 5.53 -2.74
C THR A 152 17.86 4.65 -3.99
N THR A 153 18.51 5.09 -5.05
CA THR A 153 18.68 4.28 -6.27
C THR A 153 19.73 3.18 -6.09
N GLY A 154 20.58 3.28 -5.09
CA GLY A 154 21.57 2.28 -4.74
C GLY A 154 22.72 2.88 -3.94
N ILE A 155 23.20 2.18 -2.92
CA ILE A 155 24.24 2.68 -2.04
C ILE A 155 25.18 1.54 -1.58
N ILE A 156 26.48 1.84 -1.61
CA ILE A 156 27.53 1.07 -0.97
C ILE A 156 28.20 2.01 0.04
N ASP A 157 28.04 1.72 1.33
CA ASP A 157 28.55 2.58 2.41
C ASP A 157 29.00 1.74 3.62
N GLU A 158 29.72 2.35 4.53
CA GLU A 158 30.16 1.70 5.78
C GLU A 158 29.01 1.28 6.71
N LEU A 159 27.79 1.81 6.50
CA LEU A 159 26.60 1.46 7.24
C LEU A 159 25.86 0.26 6.64
N GLY A 160 26.01 0.03 5.34
CA GLY A 160 25.34 -1.04 4.63
C GLY A 160 25.45 -0.93 3.11
N VAL A 161 25.00 -1.96 2.43
CA VAL A 161 24.89 -2.05 0.97
C VAL A 161 23.43 -2.33 0.63
N TYR A 162 22.90 -1.58 -0.34
CA TYR A 162 21.60 -1.78 -0.96
C TYR A 162 21.73 -1.59 -2.45
N LEU A 163 21.53 -2.64 -3.21
CA LEU A 163 21.56 -2.65 -4.67
C LEU A 163 20.36 -3.41 -5.21
N ASN A 164 19.67 -2.82 -6.17
CA ASN A 164 18.46 -3.33 -6.82
C ASN A 164 18.44 -2.97 -8.30
N TYR A 165 17.30 -3.14 -8.97
CA TYR A 165 17.12 -2.75 -10.37
C TYR A 165 17.43 -1.27 -10.61
N ALA A 166 16.94 -0.37 -9.75
CA ALA A 166 17.13 1.07 -9.92
C ALA A 166 18.60 1.50 -9.90
N SER A 167 19.47 0.74 -9.24
CA SER A 167 20.91 0.97 -9.22
C SER A 167 21.62 0.54 -10.49
N ALA A 168 20.99 -0.24 -11.37
CA ALA A 168 21.57 -0.84 -12.58
C ALA A 168 22.97 -1.44 -12.33
N TRP A 169 23.13 -2.15 -11.20
CA TRP A 169 24.41 -2.70 -10.77
C TRP A 169 24.82 -3.97 -11.52
N VAL A 170 23.86 -4.60 -12.22
CA VAL A 170 24.07 -5.71 -13.17
C VAL A 170 23.63 -5.29 -14.57
N PRO A 171 24.19 -5.88 -15.66
CA PRO A 171 23.73 -5.62 -17.01
C PRO A 171 22.24 -5.93 -17.19
N LEU A 172 21.45 -4.92 -17.58
CA LEU A 172 20.01 -5.01 -17.82
C LEU A 172 19.72 -5.13 -19.32
N PHE A 173 18.96 -6.15 -19.73
CA PHE A 173 18.62 -6.45 -21.13
C PHE A 173 17.15 -6.15 -21.44
N GLY A 174 16.76 -4.87 -21.38
CA GLY A 174 15.36 -4.45 -21.53
C GLY A 174 14.49 -5.08 -20.45
N ASP A 175 13.28 -5.52 -20.81
CA ASP A 175 12.29 -6.10 -19.89
C ASP A 175 12.46 -7.61 -19.65
N SER A 176 13.67 -8.16 -19.86
CA SER A 176 13.92 -9.58 -19.66
C SER A 176 13.89 -9.98 -18.19
N LEU A 177 13.41 -11.19 -17.91
CA LEU A 177 13.55 -11.82 -16.60
C LEU A 177 14.97 -12.37 -16.41
N ILE A 178 15.33 -12.65 -15.17
CA ILE A 178 16.69 -13.04 -14.76
C ILE A 178 16.62 -14.27 -13.87
N THR A 179 17.51 -15.24 -14.13
CA THR A 179 17.92 -16.25 -13.16
C THR A 179 19.36 -15.99 -12.78
N PHE A 180 19.79 -16.40 -11.59
CA PHE A 180 21.16 -16.10 -11.18
C PHE A 180 21.76 -17.11 -10.19
N GLU A 181 23.10 -17.13 -10.17
CA GLU A 181 23.93 -17.64 -9.10
C GLU A 181 24.92 -16.54 -8.71
N MET A 182 25.02 -16.22 -7.42
CA MET A 182 25.85 -15.13 -6.91
C MET A 182 26.65 -15.59 -5.70
N GLU A 183 27.94 -15.25 -5.70
CA GLU A 183 28.85 -15.40 -4.57
C GLU A 183 29.42 -14.02 -4.20
N VAL A 184 29.35 -13.65 -2.92
CA VAL A 184 29.80 -12.35 -2.44
C VAL A 184 30.98 -12.53 -1.49
N GLU A 185 32.07 -11.86 -1.82
CA GLU A 185 33.27 -11.76 -0.99
C GLU A 185 33.44 -10.33 -0.46
N PHE A 186 33.87 -10.21 0.79
CA PHE A 186 34.11 -8.93 1.43
C PHE A 186 35.61 -8.68 1.63
N ALA A 187 36.01 -7.40 1.61
CA ALA A 187 37.34 -7.00 2.03
C ALA A 187 37.60 -7.41 3.50
N ASP A 188 38.85 -7.60 3.86
CA ASP A 188 39.26 -8.00 5.24
C ASP A 188 38.69 -7.07 6.31
N THR A 189 38.50 -5.81 6.00
CA THR A 189 37.91 -4.75 6.87
C THR A 189 36.43 -4.97 7.13
N ALA A 190 35.73 -5.73 6.30
CA ALA A 190 34.31 -6.06 6.38
C ALA A 190 34.08 -7.58 6.53
N SER A 191 35.03 -8.32 7.09
CA SER A 191 34.99 -9.80 7.21
C SER A 191 33.85 -10.35 8.05
N ARG A 192 33.14 -9.51 8.84
CA ARG A 192 31.96 -9.89 9.61
C ARG A 192 30.64 -9.58 8.91
N TRP A 193 30.71 -9.01 7.73
CA TRP A 193 29.51 -8.69 6.97
C TRP A 193 28.90 -9.94 6.38
N LYS A 194 27.59 -9.87 6.22
CA LYS A 194 26.79 -10.90 5.56
C LYS A 194 26.03 -10.30 4.40
N ALA A 195 25.97 -11.03 3.30
CA ALA A 195 25.16 -10.69 2.15
C ALA A 195 23.80 -11.39 2.23
N VAL A 196 22.73 -10.69 1.85
CA VAL A 196 21.37 -11.23 1.75
C VAL A 196 20.85 -10.89 0.35
N SER A 197 20.24 -11.88 -0.29
CA SER A 197 19.56 -11.75 -1.58
C SER A 197 18.33 -12.66 -1.61
N GLN A 198 17.58 -12.59 -2.69
CA GLN A 198 16.47 -13.49 -2.96
C GLN A 198 16.96 -14.91 -3.35
N GLY A 199 16.00 -15.83 -3.43
CA GLY A 199 16.25 -17.21 -3.84
C GLY A 199 16.83 -18.08 -2.72
N ASP A 200 17.48 -19.17 -3.14
CA ASP A 200 18.04 -20.19 -2.26
C ASP A 200 19.43 -19.78 -1.76
N ARG A 201 19.75 -20.20 -0.54
CA ARG A 201 21.08 -20.03 0.02
C ARG A 201 22.07 -21.00 -0.65
N ASN A 202 23.22 -20.49 -1.08
CA ASN A 202 24.31 -21.27 -1.65
C ASN A 202 25.64 -20.91 -0.96
N GLY A 203 25.86 -21.42 0.24
CA GLY A 203 27.00 -21.08 1.10
C GLY A 203 26.71 -19.92 2.08
N GLU A 204 27.76 -19.32 2.65
CA GLU A 204 27.64 -18.30 3.69
C GLU A 204 27.13 -16.96 3.15
N ASN A 205 27.66 -16.51 2.01
CA ASN A 205 27.28 -15.28 1.33
C ASN A 205 26.94 -15.56 -0.15
N GLY A 206 26.45 -16.76 -0.45
CA GLY A 206 26.04 -17.16 -1.78
C GLY A 206 24.53 -17.31 -1.89
N TRP A 207 24.00 -16.97 -3.05
CA TRP A 207 22.57 -16.99 -3.34
C TRP A 207 22.32 -17.44 -4.78
N ARG A 208 21.21 -18.11 -5.01
CA ARG A 208 20.81 -18.50 -6.37
C ARG A 208 19.30 -18.47 -6.53
N SER A 209 18.85 -18.22 -7.76
CA SER A 209 17.48 -18.48 -8.19
C SER A 209 17.47 -19.14 -9.55
N ASP A 210 16.89 -20.33 -9.59
CA ASP A 210 16.60 -21.04 -10.84
C ASP A 210 15.24 -20.60 -11.44
N ASP A 211 14.40 -19.94 -10.63
CA ASP A 211 13.14 -19.34 -11.03
C ASP A 211 13.37 -17.95 -11.64
N PRO A 212 12.70 -17.60 -12.75
CA PRO A 212 12.82 -16.28 -13.35
C PRO A 212 12.32 -15.17 -12.43
N MET A 213 13.13 -14.12 -12.26
CA MET A 213 12.83 -12.94 -11.43
C MET A 213 13.00 -11.66 -12.23
N GLU A 214 12.41 -10.56 -11.77
CA GLU A 214 12.50 -9.27 -12.46
C GLU A 214 13.83 -8.58 -12.24
N GLU A 215 14.50 -8.82 -11.09
CA GLU A 215 15.75 -8.16 -10.71
C GLU A 215 16.63 -9.02 -9.78
N ILE A 216 17.82 -8.52 -9.46
CA ILE A 216 18.73 -9.12 -8.47
C ILE A 216 18.98 -8.09 -7.38
N TYR A 217 18.60 -8.42 -6.14
CA TYR A 217 18.90 -7.63 -4.97
C TYR A 217 20.23 -8.05 -4.34
N LEU A 218 20.96 -7.09 -3.79
CA LEU A 218 22.11 -7.34 -2.93
C LEU A 218 22.06 -6.40 -1.73
N ILE A 219 21.76 -6.96 -0.57
CA ILE A 219 21.76 -6.27 0.71
C ILE A 219 22.92 -6.81 1.52
N ALA A 220 23.70 -5.93 2.15
CA ALA A 220 24.77 -6.39 3.03
C ALA A 220 25.02 -5.42 4.17
N ALA A 221 25.34 -5.95 5.33
CA ALA A 221 25.80 -5.22 6.50
C ALA A 221 26.46 -6.17 7.51
N GLU A 222 26.92 -5.63 8.64
CA GLU A 222 27.32 -6.46 9.79
C GLU A 222 26.05 -6.96 10.50
N PHE A 223 25.53 -8.11 10.05
CA PHE A 223 24.31 -8.70 10.59
C PHE A 223 24.58 -9.78 11.63
N THR A 224 23.75 -9.82 12.67
CA THR A 224 23.54 -11.01 13.48
C THR A 224 22.39 -11.81 12.88
N GLU A 225 22.66 -13.04 12.51
CA GLU A 225 21.71 -13.94 11.88
C GLU A 225 21.05 -14.86 12.91
N TYR A 226 19.73 -14.99 12.79
CA TYR A 226 18.90 -15.94 13.52
C TYR A 226 18.14 -16.78 12.50
N SER A 227 17.93 -18.07 12.79
CA SER A 227 17.18 -18.95 11.90
C SER A 227 16.35 -19.98 12.66
N VAL A 228 15.24 -20.38 12.05
CA VAL A 228 14.41 -21.51 12.47
C VAL A 228 13.88 -22.21 11.22
N GLN A 229 13.69 -23.53 11.30
CA GLN A 229 13.05 -24.28 10.23
C GLN A 229 11.54 -24.35 10.48
N ALA A 230 10.74 -23.84 9.54
CA ALA A 230 9.30 -23.95 9.53
C ALA A 230 8.90 -24.86 8.35
N ASP A 231 8.60 -26.13 8.63
CA ASP A 231 8.44 -27.19 7.65
C ASP A 231 9.60 -27.22 6.63
N ASP A 232 9.35 -26.98 5.35
CA ASP A 232 10.37 -26.96 4.30
C ASP A 232 10.97 -25.57 4.05
N ILE A 233 10.54 -24.54 4.82
CA ILE A 233 10.94 -23.15 4.65
C ILE A 233 11.93 -22.74 5.75
N GLU A 234 13.10 -22.20 5.37
CA GLU A 234 14.04 -21.59 6.31
C GLU A 234 13.58 -20.16 6.65
N VAL A 235 13.19 -19.89 7.89
CA VAL A 235 12.79 -18.57 8.37
C VAL A 235 13.97 -17.90 9.06
N LEU A 236 14.34 -16.72 8.59
CA LEU A 236 15.55 -16.01 8.97
C LEU A 236 15.25 -14.62 9.52
N ALA A 237 16.13 -14.12 10.39
CA ALA A 237 16.17 -12.70 10.74
C ALA A 237 17.63 -12.22 10.76
N TYR A 238 17.90 -11.16 10.01
CA TYR A 238 19.18 -10.48 9.93
C TYR A 238 19.06 -9.13 10.65
N LEU A 239 19.62 -9.05 11.87
CA LEU A 239 19.54 -7.84 12.68
C LEU A 239 20.92 -7.17 12.79
N ARG A 240 20.97 -5.87 12.62
CA ARG A 240 22.19 -5.05 12.77
C ARG A 240 22.60 -4.95 14.25
N THR A 241 21.61 -4.84 15.13
CA THR A 241 21.82 -4.93 16.58
C THR A 241 21.30 -6.27 17.08
N PRO A 242 22.13 -7.09 17.78
CA PRO A 242 21.68 -8.38 18.29
C PRO A 242 20.45 -8.26 19.21
N ASP A 243 19.34 -8.88 18.83
CA ASP A 243 18.10 -8.96 19.61
C ASP A 243 17.35 -10.27 19.30
N SER A 244 17.62 -11.29 20.11
CA SER A 244 17.01 -12.62 19.94
C SER A 244 15.49 -12.60 20.16
N ASN A 245 14.97 -11.69 20.99
CA ASN A 245 13.54 -11.58 21.26
C ASN A 245 12.80 -11.01 20.06
N LEU A 246 13.35 -9.96 19.47
CA LEU A 246 12.81 -9.35 18.26
C LEU A 246 12.83 -10.38 17.11
N ALA A 247 13.97 -11.05 16.91
CA ALA A 247 14.10 -12.10 15.90
C ALA A 247 13.05 -13.20 16.08
N THR A 248 12.89 -13.73 17.30
CA THR A 248 11.90 -14.78 17.58
C THR A 248 10.47 -14.32 17.28
N LYS A 249 10.09 -13.11 17.68
CA LYS A 249 8.75 -12.57 17.40
C LYS A 249 8.44 -12.54 15.90
N TYR A 250 9.40 -12.10 15.09
CA TYR A 250 9.22 -12.02 13.63
C TYR A 250 9.22 -13.40 12.98
N MET A 251 10.10 -14.31 13.42
CA MET A 251 10.14 -15.69 12.90
C MET A 251 8.83 -16.44 13.22
N ASP A 252 8.31 -16.29 14.46
CA ASP A 252 7.01 -16.86 14.85
C ASP A 252 5.84 -16.27 14.05
N ALA A 253 5.88 -14.96 13.79
CA ALA A 253 4.88 -14.29 12.95
C ALA A 253 4.95 -14.79 11.50
N THR A 254 6.15 -14.96 10.95
CA THR A 254 6.35 -15.51 9.61
C THR A 254 5.71 -16.88 9.46
N GLU A 255 6.05 -17.84 10.35
CA GLU A 255 5.47 -19.18 10.34
C GLU A 255 3.93 -19.14 10.43
N ARG A 256 3.41 -18.27 11.29
CA ARG A 256 1.95 -18.07 11.42
C ARG A 256 1.31 -17.57 10.14
N TYR A 257 1.93 -16.66 9.42
CA TYR A 257 1.39 -16.08 8.19
C TYR A 257 1.56 -17.02 6.99
N LEU A 258 2.63 -17.78 6.91
CA LEU A 258 2.76 -18.88 5.94
C LEU A 258 1.62 -19.89 6.13
N ASN A 259 1.35 -20.31 7.37
CA ASN A 259 0.23 -21.20 7.71
C ASN A 259 -1.16 -20.60 7.41
N LEU A 260 -1.30 -19.28 7.32
CA LEU A 260 -2.52 -18.60 6.89
C LEU A 260 -2.68 -18.65 5.37
N TYR A 261 -1.61 -18.28 4.64
CA TYR A 261 -1.69 -18.05 3.20
C TYR A 261 -1.54 -19.31 2.35
N GLU A 262 -0.74 -20.27 2.75
CA GLU A 262 -0.59 -21.51 1.97
C GLU A 262 -1.91 -22.27 1.75
N PRO A 263 -2.75 -22.49 2.77
CA PRO A 263 -4.07 -23.08 2.54
C PRO A 263 -5.00 -22.21 1.71
N LEU A 264 -4.82 -20.90 1.72
CA LEU A 264 -5.68 -19.96 0.98
C LEU A 264 -5.27 -19.85 -0.49
N LEU A 265 -3.98 -19.80 -0.80
CA LEU A 265 -3.43 -19.41 -2.10
C LEU A 265 -2.66 -20.54 -2.81
N GLY A 266 -2.00 -21.41 -2.05
CA GLY A 266 -1.07 -22.42 -2.53
C GLY A 266 0.29 -22.32 -1.85
N GLU A 267 1.17 -23.31 -2.08
CA GLU A 267 2.48 -23.40 -1.43
C GLU A 267 3.30 -22.11 -1.56
N TYR A 268 4.04 -21.74 -0.53
CA TYR A 268 4.94 -20.60 -0.54
C TYR A 268 5.97 -20.76 -1.67
N PRO A 269 6.25 -19.70 -2.45
CA PRO A 269 7.02 -19.86 -3.70
C PRO A 269 8.52 -20.10 -3.51
N PHE A 270 9.08 -19.87 -2.33
CA PHE A 270 10.53 -19.90 -2.08
C PHE A 270 10.91 -20.86 -0.97
N SER A 271 12.20 -21.24 -0.89
CA SER A 271 12.73 -22.13 0.18
C SER A 271 13.00 -21.41 1.51
N LYS A 272 12.98 -20.07 1.49
CA LYS A 272 13.22 -19.26 2.70
C LYS A 272 12.35 -18.02 2.74
N PHE A 273 12.20 -17.44 3.94
CA PHE A 273 11.78 -16.05 4.13
C PHE A 273 12.67 -15.38 5.18
N ALA A 274 13.11 -14.15 4.92
CA ALA A 274 13.97 -13.41 5.84
C ALA A 274 13.42 -12.02 6.19
N LEU A 275 13.43 -11.68 7.48
CA LEU A 275 13.41 -10.30 7.93
C LEU A 275 14.83 -9.73 7.86
N VAL A 276 15.01 -8.57 7.25
CA VAL A 276 16.30 -7.87 7.18
C VAL A 276 16.15 -6.46 7.74
N GLU A 277 16.93 -6.13 8.78
CA GLU A 277 16.97 -4.80 9.37
C GLU A 277 17.78 -3.86 8.49
N ASN A 278 17.13 -2.83 7.96
CA ASN A 278 17.77 -1.83 7.11
C ASN A 278 18.47 -0.73 7.93
N PHE A 279 19.41 -0.03 7.32
CA PHE A 279 20.16 1.06 7.95
C PHE A 279 19.54 2.46 7.73
N TRP A 280 18.37 2.53 7.08
CA TRP A 280 17.46 3.68 7.08
C TRP A 280 16.01 3.20 7.18
N GLU A 281 15.08 4.12 7.49
CA GLU A 281 13.67 3.77 7.64
C GLU A 281 13.03 3.49 6.28
N THR A 282 12.53 2.27 6.13
CA THR A 282 11.89 1.76 4.91
C THR A 282 10.98 0.57 5.20
N GLY A 283 10.15 0.19 4.22
CA GLY A 283 9.33 -1.02 4.22
C GLY A 283 9.22 -1.55 2.79
N TYR A 284 9.92 -2.64 2.48
CA TYR A 284 9.91 -3.27 1.16
C TYR A 284 9.69 -4.77 1.24
N GLY A 285 8.72 -5.28 0.46
CA GLY A 285 8.52 -6.70 0.22
C GLY A 285 9.31 -7.15 -1.00
N MET A 286 10.35 -7.93 -0.77
CA MET A 286 11.22 -8.46 -1.81
C MET A 286 11.04 -9.97 -1.96
N PRO A 287 11.40 -10.58 -3.11
CA PRO A 287 11.30 -12.02 -3.27
C PRO A 287 12.04 -12.75 -2.14
N SER A 288 11.31 -13.53 -1.34
CA SER A 288 11.83 -14.33 -0.22
C SER A 288 12.44 -13.56 0.96
N PHE A 289 12.26 -12.23 1.05
CA PHE A 289 12.64 -11.45 2.24
C PHE A 289 11.90 -10.11 2.30
N THR A 290 11.94 -9.47 3.47
CA THR A 290 11.47 -8.10 3.64
C THR A 290 12.56 -7.25 4.26
N LEU A 291 12.66 -5.99 3.82
CA LEU A 291 13.60 -5.01 4.31
C LEU A 291 12.84 -3.95 5.11
N LEU A 292 13.04 -3.89 6.42
CA LEU A 292 12.36 -2.97 7.32
C LEU A 292 13.36 -2.11 8.09
N GLY A 293 13.05 -0.84 8.29
CA GLY A 293 13.89 0.10 9.03
C GLY A 293 14.03 -0.22 10.51
N GLU A 294 15.10 0.28 11.12
CA GLU A 294 15.48 -0.01 12.51
C GLU A 294 14.38 0.34 13.52
N GLN A 295 13.71 1.50 13.36
CA GLN A 295 12.65 1.92 14.27
C GLN A 295 11.36 1.17 14.01
N ILE A 296 11.01 0.99 12.73
CA ILE A 296 9.76 0.35 12.29
C ILE A 296 9.65 -1.05 12.84
N ILE A 297 10.70 -1.88 12.75
CA ILE A 297 10.66 -3.27 13.22
C ILE A 297 10.43 -3.39 14.74
N ARG A 298 10.60 -2.31 15.49
CA ARG A 298 10.39 -2.29 16.96
C ARG A 298 8.99 -1.87 17.37
N PHE A 299 8.16 -1.38 16.44
CA PHE A 299 6.77 -1.08 16.74
C PHE A 299 5.93 -2.37 16.76
N PRO A 300 5.24 -2.66 17.89
CA PRO A 300 4.53 -3.93 18.03
C PRO A 300 3.38 -4.13 17.03
N PHE A 301 2.80 -3.06 16.52
CA PHE A 301 1.70 -3.13 15.57
C PHE A 301 2.14 -3.55 14.16
N ILE A 302 3.41 -3.39 13.80
CA ILE A 302 3.94 -3.77 12.49
C ILE A 302 3.75 -5.27 12.23
N LEU A 303 3.88 -6.10 13.26
CA LEU A 303 3.66 -7.55 13.15
C LEU A 303 2.24 -7.93 12.68
N GLU A 304 1.24 -7.08 12.92
CA GLU A 304 -0.17 -7.33 12.57
C GLU A 304 -0.70 -6.38 11.49
N SER A 305 0.17 -5.57 10.89
CA SER A 305 -0.17 -4.64 9.80
C SER A 305 0.75 -4.82 8.59
N SER A 306 1.84 -4.05 8.48
CA SER A 306 2.72 -4.08 7.31
C SER A 306 3.44 -5.41 7.10
N TYR A 307 3.82 -6.12 8.18
CA TYR A 307 4.60 -7.35 8.03
C TYR A 307 3.87 -8.47 7.25
N PRO A 308 2.60 -8.81 7.53
CA PRO A 308 1.87 -9.77 6.69
C PRO A 308 1.64 -9.27 5.25
N HIS A 309 1.57 -7.97 5.01
CA HIS A 309 1.51 -7.37 3.69
C HIS A 309 2.80 -7.70 2.90
N GLU A 310 3.97 -7.46 3.48
CA GLU A 310 5.25 -7.76 2.84
C GLU A 310 5.48 -9.28 2.63
N ILE A 311 4.99 -10.13 3.53
CA ILE A 311 5.02 -11.59 3.33
C ILE A 311 4.14 -11.98 2.14
N LEU A 312 2.94 -11.41 2.02
CA LEU A 312 1.99 -11.75 0.97
C LEU A 312 2.47 -11.34 -0.42
N HIS A 313 3.31 -10.31 -0.52
CA HIS A 313 3.97 -9.95 -1.76
C HIS A 313 4.76 -11.11 -2.39
N ASN A 314 5.15 -12.13 -1.62
CA ASN A 314 5.82 -13.30 -2.21
C ASN A 314 4.92 -14.09 -3.18
N TRP A 315 3.58 -14.06 -2.98
CA TRP A 315 2.63 -14.58 -3.96
C TRP A 315 2.32 -13.55 -5.06
N TRP A 316 2.05 -12.27 -4.66
CA TRP A 316 1.58 -11.20 -5.53
C TRP A 316 2.62 -10.10 -5.67
N GLY A 317 3.24 -9.97 -6.84
CA GLY A 317 4.33 -9.05 -7.12
C GLY A 317 5.69 -9.71 -7.22
N ASN A 318 6.00 -10.72 -6.38
CA ASN A 318 7.31 -11.36 -6.35
C ASN A 318 7.33 -12.80 -6.93
N SER A 319 6.18 -13.36 -7.29
CA SER A 319 6.08 -14.63 -8.02
C SER A 319 5.02 -14.61 -9.12
N VAL A 320 3.91 -13.91 -8.96
CA VAL A 320 3.04 -13.53 -10.07
C VAL A 320 3.26 -12.04 -10.29
N TYR A 321 3.94 -11.70 -11.36
CA TYR A 321 4.37 -10.32 -11.62
C TYR A 321 3.24 -9.51 -12.25
N PRO A 322 2.97 -8.27 -11.81
CA PRO A 322 2.07 -7.39 -12.58
C PRO A 322 2.69 -7.02 -13.92
N ASP A 323 1.87 -6.98 -14.96
CA ASP A 323 2.22 -6.28 -16.19
C ASP A 323 1.99 -4.79 -15.98
N TYR A 324 3.03 -4.08 -15.56
CA TYR A 324 2.96 -2.67 -15.22
C TYR A 324 2.46 -1.77 -16.36
N ALA A 325 2.61 -2.20 -17.63
CA ALA A 325 2.05 -1.47 -18.76
C ALA A 325 0.51 -1.52 -18.79
N SER A 326 -0.09 -2.47 -18.11
CA SER A 326 -1.54 -2.61 -17.94
C SER A 326 -2.04 -2.31 -16.53
N GLY A 327 -1.16 -1.90 -15.63
CA GLY A 327 -1.46 -1.50 -14.26
C GLY A 327 -1.03 -2.50 -13.18
N ASN A 328 -0.58 -1.95 -12.05
CA ASN A 328 -0.17 -2.74 -10.87
C ASN A 328 -1.39 -3.15 -10.03
N TRP A 329 -1.91 -4.34 -10.26
CA TRP A 329 -3.00 -4.92 -9.49
C TRP A 329 -2.55 -5.53 -8.15
N SER A 330 -1.25 -5.83 -8.00
CA SER A 330 -0.73 -6.62 -6.88
C SER A 330 -0.83 -5.90 -5.55
N GLU A 331 -0.59 -4.60 -5.51
CA GLU A 331 -0.68 -3.79 -4.30
C GLU A 331 -2.08 -3.80 -3.67
N GLY A 332 -3.11 -3.60 -4.51
CA GLY A 332 -4.49 -3.63 -4.02
C GLY A 332 -4.94 -5.02 -3.60
N LEU A 333 -4.47 -6.09 -4.27
CA LEU A 333 -4.75 -7.47 -3.84
C LEU A 333 -4.05 -7.80 -2.53
N THR A 334 -2.80 -7.40 -2.39
CA THR A 334 -2.03 -7.57 -1.15
C THR A 334 -2.68 -6.80 0.00
N ALA A 335 -3.07 -5.54 -0.20
CA ALA A 335 -3.82 -4.77 0.79
C ALA A 335 -5.16 -5.42 1.15
N TYR A 336 -5.86 -6.06 0.19
CA TYR A 336 -7.11 -6.75 0.45
C TYR A 336 -6.93 -8.03 1.28
N LEU A 337 -5.93 -8.84 0.96
CA LEU A 337 -5.68 -10.13 1.61
C LEU A 337 -4.78 -10.06 2.85
N ALA A 338 -4.16 -8.90 3.12
CA ALA A 338 -3.43 -8.64 4.37
C ALA A 338 -4.16 -7.57 5.19
N ASP A 339 -3.98 -6.30 4.90
CA ASP A 339 -4.45 -5.19 5.73
C ASP A 339 -5.96 -5.27 6.02
N HIS A 340 -6.79 -5.42 4.97
CA HIS A 340 -8.23 -5.56 5.13
C HIS A 340 -8.62 -6.89 5.77
N LEU A 341 -7.99 -8.02 5.40
CA LEU A 341 -8.34 -9.34 5.93
C LEU A 341 -8.17 -9.39 7.45
N PHE A 342 -7.06 -8.85 7.99
CA PHE A 342 -6.85 -8.80 9.44
C PHE A 342 -7.88 -7.92 10.16
N ARG A 343 -8.28 -6.82 9.54
CA ARG A 343 -9.38 -6.00 10.05
C ARG A 343 -10.71 -6.75 9.99
N ALA A 344 -10.98 -7.49 8.93
CA ALA A 344 -12.19 -8.30 8.79
C ALA A 344 -12.26 -9.42 9.85
N ILE A 345 -11.16 -10.13 10.09
CA ILE A 345 -11.05 -11.14 11.16
C ILE A 345 -11.36 -10.54 12.55
N ASN A 346 -10.95 -9.31 12.78
CA ASN A 346 -11.23 -8.57 14.02
C ASN A 346 -12.62 -7.88 14.02
N GLY A 347 -13.47 -8.10 13.01
CA GLY A 347 -14.81 -7.52 12.90
C GLY A 347 -14.86 -6.07 12.40
N THR A 348 -13.73 -5.48 12.02
CA THR A 348 -13.62 -4.07 11.59
C THR A 348 -13.27 -3.89 10.10
N GLY A 349 -13.52 -4.91 9.26
CA GLY A 349 -13.28 -4.85 7.83
C GLY A 349 -14.05 -3.74 7.12
N HIS A 350 -15.31 -3.52 7.51
CA HIS A 350 -16.15 -2.44 6.99
C HIS A 350 -15.61 -1.05 7.33
N GLU A 351 -15.01 -0.88 8.52
CA GLU A 351 -14.35 0.38 8.89
C GLU A 351 -13.13 0.64 8.00
N TYR A 352 -12.37 -0.40 7.69
CA TYR A 352 -11.22 -0.29 6.79
C TYR A 352 -11.65 0.11 5.37
N ARG A 353 -12.72 -0.48 4.82
CA ARG A 353 -13.27 -0.08 3.53
C ARG A 353 -13.78 1.36 3.54
N LYS A 354 -14.51 1.77 4.59
CA LYS A 354 -14.89 3.18 4.79
C LYS A 354 -13.67 4.11 4.78
N GLU A 355 -12.58 3.71 5.42
CA GLU A 355 -11.33 4.46 5.44
C GLU A 355 -10.74 4.62 4.02
N MET A 356 -10.77 3.57 3.19
CA MET A 356 -10.32 3.64 1.79
C MET A 356 -11.19 4.58 0.95
N LEU A 357 -12.51 4.50 1.07
CA LEU A 357 -13.44 5.43 0.41
C LEU A 357 -13.21 6.89 0.86
N ALA A 358 -12.98 7.11 2.14
CA ALA A 358 -12.70 8.44 2.68
C ALA A 358 -11.37 9.00 2.16
N ARG A 359 -10.33 8.17 2.02
CA ARG A 359 -9.05 8.58 1.40
C ARG A 359 -9.25 8.97 -0.05
N TYR A 360 -9.98 8.16 -0.82
CA TYR A 360 -10.30 8.51 -2.20
C TYR A 360 -11.02 9.87 -2.29
N LYS A 361 -12.04 10.10 -1.45
CA LYS A 361 -12.73 11.38 -1.39
C LYS A 361 -11.82 12.56 -1.05
N ASN A 362 -10.91 12.37 -0.09
CA ASN A 362 -10.10 13.48 0.44
C ASN A 362 -8.92 13.84 -0.48
N TYR A 363 -8.32 12.87 -1.16
CA TYR A 363 -7.06 13.07 -1.89
C TYR A 363 -7.20 12.99 -3.41
N VAL A 364 -8.30 12.43 -3.93
CA VAL A 364 -8.50 12.27 -5.37
C VAL A 364 -9.43 13.34 -5.90
N SER A 365 -8.94 14.13 -6.84
CA SER A 365 -9.70 15.14 -7.59
C SER A 365 -9.84 14.72 -9.06
N GLU A 366 -10.72 15.36 -9.82
CA GLU A 366 -10.87 15.13 -11.26
C GLU A 366 -9.52 15.25 -12.03
N ALA A 367 -8.59 16.08 -11.53
CA ALA A 367 -7.29 16.28 -12.16
C ALA A 367 -6.23 15.26 -11.76
N SER A 368 -6.44 14.53 -10.65
CA SER A 368 -5.50 13.54 -10.09
C SER A 368 -6.02 12.11 -10.14
N ASP A 369 -7.25 11.91 -10.63
CA ASP A 369 -7.82 10.58 -10.80
C ASP A 369 -7.39 9.95 -12.12
N PHE A 370 -7.26 8.63 -12.12
CA PHE A 370 -6.82 7.86 -13.29
C PHE A 370 -7.36 6.42 -13.22
N PRO A 371 -7.46 5.72 -14.37
CA PRO A 371 -7.86 4.32 -14.40
C PRO A 371 -6.79 3.41 -13.76
N LEU A 372 -7.18 2.25 -13.21
CA LEU A 372 -6.26 1.31 -12.59
C LEU A 372 -5.15 0.82 -13.53
N THR A 373 -5.40 0.86 -14.84
CA THR A 373 -4.41 0.53 -15.87
C THR A 373 -3.20 1.46 -15.91
N GLU A 374 -3.31 2.66 -15.33
CA GLU A 374 -2.22 3.65 -15.28
C GLU A 374 -1.47 3.64 -13.93
N PHE A 375 -1.92 2.86 -12.95
CA PHE A 375 -1.24 2.74 -11.69
C PHE A 375 0.00 1.84 -11.81
N THR A 376 1.15 2.36 -11.47
CA THR A 376 2.42 1.62 -11.44
C THR A 376 2.98 1.50 -10.03
N SER A 377 3.06 2.63 -9.33
CA SER A 377 3.53 2.72 -7.94
C SER A 377 2.92 3.93 -7.24
N ARG A 378 3.01 3.97 -5.93
CA ARG A 378 2.58 5.15 -5.16
C ARG A 378 3.62 6.25 -5.28
N ASN A 379 3.17 7.44 -5.63
CA ASN A 379 3.99 8.66 -5.68
C ASN A 379 3.27 9.88 -5.08
N SER A 380 2.04 9.70 -4.60
CA SER A 380 1.23 10.73 -3.96
C SER A 380 0.11 10.09 -3.14
N ALA A 381 -0.55 10.85 -2.28
CA ALA A 381 -1.74 10.41 -1.55
C ALA A 381 -2.88 10.01 -2.50
N ALA A 382 -3.03 10.71 -3.64
CA ALA A 382 -4.01 10.37 -4.66
C ALA A 382 -3.67 9.03 -5.33
N SER A 383 -2.42 8.81 -5.75
CA SER A 383 -2.02 7.53 -6.36
C SER A 383 -2.15 6.36 -5.37
N GLN A 384 -1.91 6.58 -4.08
CA GLN A 384 -2.16 5.59 -3.05
C GLN A 384 -3.67 5.28 -2.91
N ALA A 385 -4.53 6.31 -2.90
CA ALA A 385 -5.98 6.12 -2.78
C ALA A 385 -6.56 5.35 -3.97
N VAL A 386 -6.03 5.56 -5.19
CA VAL A 386 -6.44 4.82 -6.39
C VAL A 386 -5.77 3.44 -6.42
N GLY A 387 -4.45 3.38 -6.40
CA GLY A 387 -3.69 2.15 -6.62
C GLY A 387 -3.88 1.09 -5.53
N TYR A 388 -3.97 1.51 -4.27
CA TYR A 388 -4.25 0.61 -3.14
C TYR A 388 -5.75 0.57 -2.82
N GLY A 389 -6.38 1.74 -2.62
CA GLY A 389 -7.75 1.83 -2.12
C GLY A 389 -8.79 1.37 -3.13
N LYS A 390 -8.84 1.95 -4.33
CA LYS A 390 -9.79 1.55 -5.39
C LYS A 390 -9.52 0.12 -5.85
N THR A 391 -8.24 -0.29 -5.97
CA THR A 391 -7.89 -1.66 -6.36
C THR A 391 -8.28 -2.68 -5.27
N LEU A 392 -8.11 -2.38 -3.99
CA LEU A 392 -8.64 -3.20 -2.89
C LEU A 392 -10.15 -3.37 -3.01
N MET A 393 -10.88 -2.28 -3.25
CA MET A 393 -12.33 -2.31 -3.40
C MET A 393 -12.76 -3.07 -4.67
N PHE A 394 -11.98 -3.00 -5.75
CA PHE A 394 -12.18 -3.83 -6.93
C PHE A 394 -12.17 -5.33 -6.57
N TRP A 395 -11.15 -5.79 -5.83
CA TRP A 395 -11.06 -7.18 -5.40
C TRP A 395 -12.19 -7.57 -4.44
N HIS A 396 -12.59 -6.65 -3.55
CA HIS A 396 -13.71 -6.87 -2.65
C HIS A 396 -15.03 -7.02 -3.42
N MET A 397 -15.31 -6.15 -4.38
CA MET A 397 -16.50 -6.23 -5.23
C MET A 397 -16.49 -7.47 -6.14
N LEU A 398 -15.33 -7.86 -6.68
CA LEU A 398 -15.19 -9.11 -7.45
C LEU A 398 -15.53 -10.33 -6.59
N ARG A 399 -15.07 -10.37 -5.34
CA ARG A 399 -15.46 -11.40 -4.38
C ARG A 399 -16.97 -11.40 -4.12
N SER A 400 -17.59 -10.23 -3.97
CA SER A 400 -19.05 -10.09 -3.75
C SER A 400 -19.85 -10.56 -4.95
N GLU A 401 -19.33 -10.37 -6.16
CA GLU A 401 -19.96 -10.84 -7.41
C GLU A 401 -19.88 -12.35 -7.56
N LEU A 402 -18.74 -12.95 -7.22
CA LEU A 402 -18.46 -14.38 -7.45
C LEU A 402 -18.83 -15.27 -6.26
N GLY A 403 -18.82 -14.71 -5.05
CA GLY A 403 -18.85 -15.45 -3.80
C GLY A 403 -17.48 -16.04 -3.41
N ASP A 404 -17.35 -16.42 -2.14
CA ASP A 404 -16.09 -16.82 -1.52
C ASP A 404 -15.40 -17.99 -2.24
N ASP A 405 -16.18 -19.04 -2.58
CA ASP A 405 -15.61 -20.27 -3.12
C ASP A 405 -14.97 -20.07 -4.50
N LEU A 406 -15.66 -19.38 -5.41
CA LEU A 406 -15.13 -19.08 -6.75
C LEU A 406 -13.99 -18.05 -6.69
N PHE A 407 -14.10 -17.09 -5.81
CA PHE A 407 -13.03 -16.08 -5.61
C PHE A 407 -11.73 -16.75 -5.14
N VAL A 408 -11.77 -17.60 -4.11
CA VAL A 408 -10.59 -18.33 -3.61
C VAL A 408 -10.05 -19.31 -4.66
N GLN A 409 -10.93 -19.99 -5.38
CA GLN A 409 -10.52 -20.85 -6.50
C GLN A 409 -9.78 -20.03 -7.56
N GLY A 410 -10.30 -18.86 -7.90
CA GLY A 410 -9.66 -17.94 -8.85
C GLY A 410 -8.29 -17.50 -8.41
N LEU A 411 -8.10 -17.13 -7.14
CA LEU A 411 -6.80 -16.77 -6.60
C LEU A 411 -5.77 -17.91 -6.68
N ARG A 412 -6.18 -19.13 -6.34
CA ARG A 412 -5.30 -20.32 -6.45
C ARG A 412 -4.93 -20.62 -7.90
N MET A 413 -5.87 -20.47 -8.82
CA MET A 413 -5.58 -20.67 -10.24
C MET A 413 -4.72 -19.54 -10.81
N LEU A 414 -4.95 -18.29 -10.40
CA LEU A 414 -4.10 -17.15 -10.75
C LEU A 414 -2.64 -17.42 -10.33
N TYR A 415 -2.43 -17.84 -9.10
CA TYR A 415 -1.10 -18.22 -8.63
C TYR A 415 -0.50 -19.39 -9.40
N SER A 416 -1.23 -20.50 -9.57
CA SER A 416 -0.68 -21.72 -10.18
C SER A 416 -0.40 -21.59 -11.69
N GLU A 417 -1.21 -20.82 -12.43
CA GLU A 417 -1.07 -20.69 -13.89
C GLU A 417 -0.12 -19.56 -14.30
N TYR A 418 -0.02 -18.51 -13.47
CA TYR A 418 0.77 -17.33 -13.79
C TYR A 418 2.03 -17.17 -12.92
N LYS A 419 2.37 -18.15 -12.09
CA LYS A 419 3.61 -18.14 -11.31
C LYS A 419 4.82 -17.92 -12.23
N TYR A 420 5.65 -16.92 -11.88
CA TYR A 420 6.82 -16.44 -12.63
C TYR A 420 6.52 -15.90 -14.04
N LYS A 421 5.33 -15.31 -14.20
CA LYS A 421 4.91 -14.64 -15.44
C LYS A 421 4.34 -13.27 -15.14
N ARG A 422 4.49 -12.35 -16.11
CA ARG A 422 3.79 -11.08 -16.09
C ARG A 422 2.32 -11.30 -16.40
N THR A 423 1.45 -10.65 -15.63
CA THR A 423 0.02 -10.88 -15.62
C THR A 423 -0.72 -9.55 -15.62
N SER A 424 -1.54 -9.33 -16.63
CA SER A 424 -2.36 -8.14 -16.80
C SER A 424 -3.72 -8.28 -16.14
N PHE A 425 -4.43 -7.16 -15.94
CA PHE A 425 -5.85 -7.18 -15.58
C PHE A 425 -6.71 -7.98 -16.57
N SER A 426 -6.37 -7.96 -17.87
CA SER A 426 -7.06 -8.76 -18.88
C SER A 426 -6.84 -10.27 -18.73
N ASP A 427 -5.68 -10.70 -18.24
CA ASP A 427 -5.43 -12.10 -17.90
C ASP A 427 -6.30 -12.54 -16.72
N ILE A 428 -6.39 -11.68 -15.71
CA ILE A 428 -7.22 -11.89 -14.52
C ILE A 428 -8.71 -11.98 -14.92
N GLU A 429 -9.19 -11.06 -15.77
CA GLU A 429 -10.55 -11.08 -16.31
C GLU A 429 -10.87 -12.41 -16.99
N ARG A 430 -10.01 -12.84 -17.93
CA ARG A 430 -10.21 -14.11 -18.64
C ARG A 430 -10.23 -15.32 -17.72
N LEU A 431 -9.32 -15.33 -16.73
CA LEU A 431 -9.24 -16.41 -15.77
C LEU A 431 -10.52 -16.49 -14.93
N PHE A 432 -10.90 -15.39 -14.29
CA PHE A 432 -12.08 -15.36 -13.41
C PHE A 432 -13.40 -15.57 -14.18
N SER A 433 -13.51 -15.03 -15.39
CA SER A 433 -14.66 -15.32 -16.29
C SER A 433 -14.75 -16.79 -16.66
N SER A 434 -13.61 -17.43 -16.96
CA SER A 434 -13.56 -18.86 -17.28
C SER A 434 -13.97 -19.76 -16.12
N ILE A 435 -13.53 -19.44 -14.89
CA ILE A 435 -13.81 -20.22 -13.69
C ILE A 435 -15.28 -20.08 -13.28
N SER A 436 -15.80 -18.86 -13.31
CA SER A 436 -17.15 -18.56 -12.87
C SER A 436 -18.24 -18.89 -13.92
N GLY A 437 -17.85 -18.88 -15.18
CA GLY A 437 -18.80 -18.94 -16.31
C GLY A 437 -19.60 -17.64 -16.48
N ILE A 438 -19.23 -16.57 -15.79
CA ILE A 438 -19.81 -15.22 -15.88
C ILE A 438 -18.94 -14.36 -16.79
N ASP A 439 -19.56 -13.62 -17.70
CA ASP A 439 -18.84 -12.59 -18.47
C ASP A 439 -18.56 -11.38 -17.58
N LEU A 440 -17.29 -11.22 -17.18
CA LEU A 440 -16.84 -10.14 -16.31
C LEU A 440 -16.34 -8.92 -17.08
N SER A 441 -16.42 -8.90 -18.41
CA SER A 441 -15.86 -7.81 -19.24
C SER A 441 -16.40 -6.44 -18.86
N LEU A 442 -17.71 -6.32 -18.60
CA LEU A 442 -18.34 -5.07 -18.18
C LEU A 442 -17.87 -4.63 -16.79
N PHE A 443 -17.67 -5.58 -15.87
CA PHE A 443 -17.18 -5.31 -14.53
C PHE A 443 -15.72 -4.78 -14.58
N PHE A 444 -14.84 -5.42 -15.36
CA PHE A 444 -13.47 -4.97 -15.51
C PHE A 444 -13.39 -3.64 -16.27
N ASP A 445 -14.14 -3.47 -17.36
CA ASP A 445 -14.18 -2.19 -18.09
C ASP A 445 -14.57 -1.02 -17.18
N GLN A 446 -15.58 -1.22 -16.35
CA GLN A 446 -16.07 -0.20 -15.43
C GLN A 446 -15.08 0.14 -14.31
N TRP A 447 -14.42 -0.85 -13.71
CA TRP A 447 -13.63 -0.62 -12.51
C TRP A 447 -12.13 -0.48 -12.79
N VAL A 448 -11.62 -1.07 -13.87
CA VAL A 448 -10.20 -1.04 -14.24
C VAL A 448 -9.91 0.08 -15.24
N ASN A 449 -10.73 0.21 -16.30
CA ASN A 449 -10.46 1.14 -17.39
C ASN A 449 -11.09 2.53 -17.19
N ARG A 450 -12.00 2.67 -16.25
CA ARG A 450 -12.69 3.94 -15.97
C ARG A 450 -12.15 4.60 -14.71
N ALA A 451 -11.76 5.88 -14.81
CA ALA A 451 -11.54 6.75 -13.65
C ALA A 451 -12.88 7.13 -13.00
N GLY A 452 -12.86 7.72 -11.83
CA GLY A 452 -14.06 8.14 -11.12
C GLY A 452 -14.67 7.06 -10.24
N ALA A 453 -15.73 7.47 -9.55
CA ALA A 453 -16.54 6.65 -8.67
C ALA A 453 -18.01 7.09 -8.76
N PRO A 454 -18.99 6.17 -8.60
CA PRO A 454 -20.40 6.54 -8.52
C PRO A 454 -20.71 7.36 -7.27
N GLU A 455 -21.61 8.30 -7.38
CA GLU A 455 -22.25 9.01 -6.29
C GLU A 455 -23.66 8.48 -6.13
N LEU A 456 -24.04 8.10 -4.92
CA LEU A 456 -25.35 7.49 -4.63
C LEU A 456 -26.14 8.32 -3.64
N SER A 457 -27.45 8.35 -3.83
CA SER A 457 -28.40 8.82 -2.84
C SER A 457 -29.70 8.00 -2.91
N ILE A 458 -30.46 8.01 -1.81
CA ILE A 458 -31.76 7.37 -1.76
C ILE A 458 -32.88 8.31 -1.35
N SER A 459 -34.08 7.97 -1.77
CA SER A 459 -35.32 8.48 -1.17
C SER A 459 -36.35 7.34 -1.05
N VAL A 460 -37.26 7.45 -0.08
CA VAL A 460 -38.29 6.46 0.16
C VAL A 460 -39.65 7.14 0.07
N GLU A 461 -40.51 6.63 -0.80
CA GLU A 461 -41.85 7.16 -1.04
C GLU A 461 -42.89 6.11 -0.65
N GLU A 462 -43.97 6.52 0.01
CA GLU A 462 -45.12 5.67 0.19
C GLU A 462 -45.82 5.47 -1.16
N ALA A 463 -45.83 4.21 -1.65
CA ALA A 463 -46.55 3.86 -2.88
C ALA A 463 -48.04 3.60 -2.60
N ASN A 464 -48.34 3.00 -1.45
CA ASN A 464 -49.68 2.79 -0.88
C ASN A 464 -49.56 2.29 0.56
N SER A 465 -50.65 2.10 1.27
CA SER A 465 -50.68 1.74 2.71
C SER A 465 -49.90 0.48 3.09
N ASN A 466 -49.48 -0.34 2.15
CA ASN A 466 -48.72 -1.56 2.42
C ASN A 466 -47.35 -1.62 1.70
N ARG A 467 -47.03 -0.67 0.82
CA ARG A 467 -45.82 -0.69 0.01
C ARG A 467 -45.10 0.67 0.06
N ALA A 468 -43.77 0.62 0.20
CA ALA A 468 -42.90 1.75 -0.10
C ALA A 468 -42.13 1.50 -1.41
N ARG A 469 -41.71 2.57 -2.04
CA ARG A 469 -40.75 2.57 -3.13
C ARG A 469 -39.46 3.20 -2.65
N ILE A 470 -38.37 2.44 -2.64
CA ILE A 470 -37.01 2.95 -2.44
C ILE A 470 -36.48 3.36 -3.80
N ILE A 471 -36.11 4.61 -3.96
CA ILE A 471 -35.58 5.16 -5.20
C ILE A 471 -34.09 5.42 -4.99
N PHE A 472 -33.27 4.81 -5.85
CA PHE A 472 -31.83 5.02 -5.92
C PHE A 472 -31.50 6.01 -7.03
N ALA A 473 -30.64 6.95 -6.76
CA ALA A 473 -30.12 7.90 -7.76
C ALA A 473 -28.60 7.83 -7.80
N GLN A 474 -28.05 7.67 -8.99
CA GLN A 474 -26.64 7.89 -9.29
C GLN A 474 -26.48 9.34 -9.77
N THR A 475 -25.92 10.21 -8.91
CA THR A 475 -25.94 11.67 -9.10
C THR A 475 -24.73 12.22 -9.85
N HIS A 476 -23.67 11.45 -10.02
CA HIS A 476 -22.49 11.82 -10.82
C HIS A 476 -22.85 12.11 -12.29
N PHE A 477 -22.02 12.88 -12.99
CA PHE A 477 -22.32 13.39 -14.33
C PHE A 477 -22.31 12.32 -15.42
N ASP A 478 -21.34 11.42 -15.42
CA ASP A 478 -21.10 10.43 -16.47
C ASP A 478 -22.16 9.32 -16.55
N ASP A 479 -21.97 8.35 -17.46
CA ASP A 479 -22.83 7.18 -17.61
C ASP A 479 -23.00 6.41 -16.29
N PRO A 480 -24.18 5.79 -16.04
CA PRO A 480 -24.42 5.05 -14.82
C PRO A 480 -23.45 3.87 -14.68
N TYR A 481 -23.14 3.54 -13.44
CA TYR A 481 -22.44 2.31 -13.09
C TYR A 481 -23.42 1.15 -12.95
N PHE A 482 -22.97 -0.04 -13.26
CA PHE A 482 -23.65 -1.28 -12.90
C PHE A 482 -23.19 -1.68 -11.51
N LEU A 483 -24.09 -1.65 -10.55
CA LEU A 483 -23.75 -1.81 -9.13
C LEU A 483 -24.62 -2.89 -8.51
N LYS A 484 -24.00 -3.73 -7.69
CA LYS A 484 -24.69 -4.61 -6.76
C LYS A 484 -24.58 -3.97 -5.37
N VAL A 485 -25.68 -3.45 -4.87
CA VAL A 485 -25.72 -2.60 -3.68
C VAL A 485 -26.45 -3.33 -2.54
N PRO A 486 -25.77 -3.63 -1.42
CA PRO A 486 -26.43 -4.19 -0.25
C PRO A 486 -27.37 -3.19 0.42
N VAL A 487 -28.52 -3.67 0.87
CA VAL A 487 -29.55 -2.88 1.53
C VAL A 487 -30.03 -3.60 2.78
N ALA A 488 -30.08 -2.86 3.90
CA ALA A 488 -30.66 -3.31 5.15
C ALA A 488 -32.00 -2.59 5.39
N ILE A 489 -33.06 -3.35 5.64
CA ILE A 489 -34.39 -2.81 5.97
C ILE A 489 -34.74 -3.17 7.40
N PHE A 490 -35.13 -2.16 8.15
CA PHE A 490 -35.52 -2.29 9.56
C PHE A 490 -37.06 -2.20 9.67
N TYR A 491 -37.65 -3.24 10.24
CA TYR A 491 -39.07 -3.25 10.50
C TYR A 491 -39.35 -3.21 11.99
N LYS A 492 -40.48 -2.59 12.33
CA LYS A 492 -40.97 -2.55 13.71
C LYS A 492 -41.15 -3.95 14.25
N ASP A 493 -40.72 -4.16 15.48
CA ASP A 493 -40.81 -5.43 16.20
C ASP A 493 -39.92 -6.57 15.63
N GLU A 494 -38.98 -6.28 14.72
CA GLU A 494 -37.94 -7.21 14.28
C GLU A 494 -36.61 -6.84 14.92
N ALA A 495 -35.91 -7.83 15.49
CA ALA A 495 -34.65 -7.60 16.20
C ALA A 495 -33.46 -7.40 15.27
N GLU A 496 -33.52 -7.97 14.06
CA GLU A 496 -32.46 -7.91 13.05
C GLU A 496 -33.04 -7.34 11.75
N PRO A 497 -32.24 -6.55 10.97
CA PRO A 497 -32.67 -6.05 9.68
C PRO A 497 -32.75 -7.17 8.65
N GLN A 498 -33.60 -6.98 7.64
CA GLN A 498 -33.63 -7.82 6.45
C GLN A 498 -32.58 -7.30 5.48
N LEU A 499 -31.64 -8.17 5.07
CA LEU A 499 -30.59 -7.86 4.11
C LEU A 499 -30.90 -8.42 2.73
N PHE A 500 -30.67 -7.65 1.68
CA PHE A 500 -30.72 -8.09 0.28
C PHE A 500 -29.85 -7.19 -0.60
N ASP A 501 -29.50 -7.69 -1.78
CA ASP A 501 -28.77 -6.93 -2.78
C ASP A 501 -29.74 -6.34 -3.81
N VAL A 502 -29.41 -5.15 -4.31
CA VAL A 502 -30.12 -4.45 -5.37
C VAL A 502 -29.16 -4.24 -6.53
N ASP A 503 -29.54 -4.70 -7.71
CA ASP A 503 -28.79 -4.43 -8.94
C ASP A 503 -29.25 -3.10 -9.54
N LEU A 504 -28.31 -2.15 -9.69
CA LEU A 504 -28.53 -0.84 -10.29
C LEU A 504 -27.83 -0.77 -11.65
N SER A 505 -28.54 -0.26 -12.67
CA SER A 505 -28.01 -0.12 -14.02
C SER A 505 -28.35 1.23 -14.67
N GLN A 506 -29.16 2.04 -13.99
CA GLN A 506 -29.67 3.31 -14.49
C GLN A 506 -29.34 4.45 -13.52
N LYS A 507 -29.40 5.69 -14.02
CA LYS A 507 -29.26 6.87 -13.18
C LYS A 507 -30.34 6.99 -12.10
N LEU A 508 -31.51 6.44 -12.34
CA LEU A 508 -32.63 6.46 -11.42
C LEU A 508 -33.38 5.12 -11.49
N GLU A 509 -33.39 4.37 -10.41
CA GLU A 509 -34.09 3.10 -10.29
C GLU A 509 -34.89 3.02 -8.99
N GLY A 510 -35.99 2.30 -9.00
CA GLY A 510 -36.86 2.19 -7.84
C GLY A 510 -37.29 0.75 -7.57
N PHE A 511 -37.16 0.33 -6.32
CA PHE A 511 -37.53 -0.99 -5.82
C PHE A 511 -38.70 -0.89 -4.84
N PHE A 512 -39.58 -1.87 -4.86
CA PHE A 512 -40.71 -1.91 -3.94
C PHE A 512 -40.41 -2.82 -2.77
N VAL A 513 -40.71 -2.34 -1.57
CA VAL A 513 -40.71 -3.11 -0.33
C VAL A 513 -42.10 -3.15 0.26
N GLU A 514 -42.45 -4.30 0.82
CA GLU A 514 -43.80 -4.55 1.43
C GLU A 514 -43.82 -4.08 2.89
N ASN A 515 -45.00 -4.02 3.48
CA ASN A 515 -45.24 -3.68 4.89
C ASN A 515 -44.74 -2.27 5.29
N TYR A 516 -45.05 -1.25 4.47
CA TYR A 516 -44.70 0.15 4.75
C TYR A 516 -45.13 0.62 6.14
N ASP A 517 -46.29 0.17 6.63
CA ASP A 517 -46.79 0.54 7.97
C ASP A 517 -45.79 0.15 9.08
N ARG A 518 -45.05 -0.93 8.89
CA ARG A 518 -44.05 -1.46 9.83
C ARG A 518 -42.61 -1.00 9.51
N LEU A 519 -42.38 -0.40 8.34
CA LEU A 519 -41.08 0.08 7.94
C LEU A 519 -40.63 1.23 8.86
N GLU A 520 -39.47 1.08 9.48
CA GLU A 520 -38.86 2.07 10.38
C GLU A 520 -37.70 2.80 9.71
N ALA A 521 -36.79 2.04 9.04
CA ALA A 521 -35.62 2.62 8.37
C ALA A 521 -35.11 1.76 7.20
N VAL A 522 -34.35 2.40 6.34
CA VAL A 522 -33.59 1.79 5.24
C VAL A 522 -32.15 2.29 5.35
N LEU A 523 -31.19 1.38 5.29
CA LEU A 523 -29.76 1.70 5.23
C LEU A 523 -29.15 1.02 4.01
N VAL A 524 -28.53 1.80 3.15
CA VAL A 524 -27.92 1.35 1.91
C VAL A 524 -26.42 1.28 2.08
N ASP A 525 -25.81 0.21 1.55
CA ASP A 525 -24.38 -0.07 1.64
C ASP A 525 -23.87 -0.05 3.10
N PRO A 526 -24.51 -0.81 4.00
CA PRO A 526 -24.26 -0.71 5.45
C PRO A 526 -22.84 -1.07 5.87
N TYR A 527 -22.13 -1.80 5.02
CA TYR A 527 -20.76 -2.27 5.30
C TYR A 527 -19.70 -1.63 4.39
N PHE A 528 -20.06 -0.62 3.59
CA PHE A 528 -19.16 0.00 2.61
C PHE A 528 -18.57 -1.03 1.64
N ASP A 529 -19.43 -1.89 1.09
CA ASP A 529 -19.03 -2.97 0.17
C ASP A 529 -18.87 -2.45 -1.27
N VAL A 530 -19.42 -1.28 -1.60
CA VAL A 530 -19.38 -0.68 -2.93
C VAL A 530 -18.34 0.43 -3.00
N PHE A 531 -17.44 0.38 -4.01
CA PHE A 531 -16.58 1.52 -4.29
C PHE A 531 -17.42 2.67 -4.83
N ARG A 532 -17.50 3.76 -4.09
CA ARG A 532 -18.28 4.95 -4.40
C ARG A 532 -17.70 6.20 -3.74
N GLN A 533 -18.04 7.34 -4.27
CA GLN A 533 -17.78 8.61 -3.61
C GLN A 533 -18.66 8.71 -2.37
N LEU A 534 -18.05 8.91 -1.22
CA LEU A 534 -18.81 9.17 0.00
C LEU A 534 -19.42 10.57 -0.06
N ASP A 535 -20.65 10.70 0.38
CA ASP A 535 -21.25 12.02 0.56
C ASP A 535 -20.56 12.78 1.71
N ARG A 536 -20.65 14.08 1.70
CA ARG A 536 -20.11 14.92 2.76
C ARG A 536 -20.75 14.61 4.12
N GLU A 537 -22.03 14.28 4.13
CA GLU A 537 -22.77 13.96 5.36
C GLU A 537 -22.44 12.55 5.89
N GLU A 538 -21.81 11.71 5.08
CA GLU A 538 -21.25 10.44 5.54
C GLU A 538 -19.85 10.57 6.14
N THR A 539 -19.15 11.68 5.84
CA THR A 539 -17.77 11.91 6.26
C THR A 539 -17.68 13.11 7.19
N PRO A 540 -17.35 12.91 8.46
CA PRO A 540 -17.03 14.04 9.33
C PRO A 540 -15.75 14.73 8.84
N PRO A 541 -15.58 16.04 9.13
CA PRO A 541 -14.35 16.73 8.76
C PRO A 541 -13.14 16.11 9.48
N THR A 542 -12.05 15.91 8.73
CA THR A 542 -10.82 15.26 9.23
C THR A 542 -9.58 16.04 8.83
N VAL A 543 -8.46 15.71 9.49
CA VAL A 543 -7.13 16.25 9.14
C VAL A 543 -6.80 15.99 7.67
N GLY A 544 -7.15 14.79 7.13
CA GLY A 544 -6.90 14.43 5.73
C GLY A 544 -7.67 15.29 4.73
N GLU A 545 -8.85 15.78 5.09
CA GLU A 545 -9.59 16.72 4.23
C GLU A 545 -8.88 18.07 4.09
N LEU A 546 -8.22 18.54 5.15
CA LEU A 546 -7.41 19.74 5.08
C LEU A 546 -6.14 19.53 4.25
N PHE A 547 -5.43 18.42 4.46
CA PHE A 547 -4.24 18.09 3.67
C PHE A 547 -4.55 17.80 2.19
N GLY A 548 -5.72 17.24 1.90
CA GLY A 548 -6.18 16.99 0.53
C GLY A 548 -6.75 18.22 -0.20
N SER A 549 -6.91 19.35 0.49
CA SER A 549 -7.46 20.56 -0.10
C SER A 549 -6.55 21.15 -1.17
N SER A 550 -7.10 21.43 -2.37
CA SER A 550 -6.36 22.06 -3.46
C SER A 550 -5.96 23.51 -3.17
N ARG A 551 -6.75 24.21 -2.34
CA ARG A 551 -6.51 25.60 -1.92
C ARG A 551 -6.66 25.71 -0.41
N ILE A 552 -5.63 26.21 0.26
CA ILE A 552 -5.59 26.30 1.71
C ILE A 552 -4.98 27.63 2.19
N VAL A 553 -5.45 28.12 3.31
CA VAL A 553 -4.86 29.29 3.98
C VAL A 553 -4.50 28.97 5.40
N PHE A 554 -3.32 29.43 5.82
CA PHE A 554 -2.85 29.37 7.20
C PHE A 554 -2.97 30.75 7.83
N ILE A 555 -3.79 30.85 8.91
CA ILE A 555 -3.95 32.09 9.66
C ILE A 555 -3.08 32.01 10.90
N LEU A 556 -2.02 32.81 10.87
CA LEU A 556 -1.00 32.82 11.94
C LEU A 556 -1.36 33.80 13.06
N PRO A 557 -1.04 33.44 14.31
CA PRO A 557 -1.09 34.38 15.44
C PRO A 557 0.08 35.37 15.38
N ASP A 558 0.06 36.37 16.26
CA ASP A 558 1.14 37.36 16.35
C ASP A 558 2.42 36.80 16.98
N ASP A 559 2.28 35.87 17.91
CA ASP A 559 3.39 35.27 18.65
C ASP A 559 4.00 34.04 17.92
N ASN A 560 5.30 33.80 18.15
CA ASN A 560 6.05 32.63 17.63
C ASN A 560 5.99 32.45 16.11
N ARG A 561 5.87 33.53 15.35
CA ARG A 561 5.65 33.56 13.90
C ARG A 561 6.58 32.63 13.12
N GLN A 562 7.86 32.52 13.48
CA GLN A 562 8.82 31.70 12.74
C GLN A 562 8.51 30.20 12.78
N HIS A 563 8.03 29.69 13.92
CA HIS A 563 7.63 28.28 14.05
C HIS A 563 6.35 28.01 13.28
N TRP A 564 5.38 28.92 13.33
CA TRP A 564 4.12 28.78 12.61
C TRP A 564 4.29 28.92 11.09
N VAL A 565 5.19 29.80 10.61
CA VAL A 565 5.54 29.89 9.17
C VAL A 565 6.12 28.57 8.69
N ARG A 566 7.07 27.98 9.44
CA ARG A 566 7.63 26.68 9.09
C ARG A 566 6.56 25.58 9.00
N LEU A 567 5.65 25.50 9.99
CA LEU A 567 4.54 24.55 9.95
C LEU A 567 3.65 24.79 8.71
N ALA A 568 3.33 26.03 8.40
CA ALA A 568 2.50 26.37 7.24
C ALA A 568 3.18 26.02 5.91
N GLU A 569 4.49 26.22 5.79
CA GLU A 569 5.29 25.86 4.61
C GLU A 569 5.34 24.33 4.42
N GLU A 570 5.58 23.58 5.49
CA GLU A 570 5.62 22.11 5.43
C GLU A 570 4.23 21.50 5.16
N PHE A 571 3.17 22.02 5.79
CA PHE A 571 1.80 21.53 5.56
C PHE A 571 1.19 22.04 4.24
N GLY A 572 1.61 23.22 3.77
CA GLY A 572 1.16 23.76 2.50
C GLY A 572 1.64 22.96 1.29
N GLY A 573 2.84 22.43 1.37
CA GLY A 573 3.42 21.49 0.42
C GLY A 573 3.14 21.83 -1.05
N ARG A 574 2.34 20.98 -1.70
CA ARG A 574 1.95 21.10 -3.13
C ARG A 574 0.62 21.83 -3.37
N SER A 575 -0.10 22.19 -2.32
CA SER A 575 -1.35 22.93 -2.44
C SER A 575 -1.10 24.38 -2.85
N ASP A 576 -2.11 25.02 -3.46
CA ASP A 576 -2.12 26.49 -3.59
C ASP A 576 -2.39 27.08 -2.20
N PHE A 577 -1.32 27.35 -1.44
CA PHE A 577 -1.43 27.85 -0.09
C PHE A 577 -1.07 29.30 0.08
N GLU A 578 -1.70 29.94 1.05
CA GLU A 578 -1.47 31.32 1.43
C GLU A 578 -1.27 31.43 2.94
N ILE A 579 -0.36 32.29 3.34
CA ILE A 579 -0.15 32.65 4.77
C ILE A 579 -0.75 34.01 5.00
N MET A 580 -1.69 34.11 5.94
CA MET A 580 -2.30 35.35 6.40
C MET A 580 -2.05 35.54 7.89
N TYR A 581 -2.02 36.80 8.32
CA TYR A 581 -1.93 37.14 9.74
C TYR A 581 -3.31 37.50 10.28
N ALA A 582 -3.63 37.07 11.48
CA ALA A 582 -4.95 37.23 12.08
C ALA A 582 -5.38 38.70 12.19
N ASP A 583 -4.44 39.64 12.40
CA ASP A 583 -4.69 41.07 12.44
C ASP A 583 -4.99 41.70 11.05
N SER A 584 -4.67 41.02 9.97
CA SER A 584 -4.84 41.50 8.58
C SER A 584 -6.19 41.18 7.96
N ILE A 585 -6.98 40.29 8.57
CA ILE A 585 -8.27 39.83 8.05
C ILE A 585 -9.40 40.09 9.03
N LYS A 586 -10.65 40.09 8.54
CA LYS A 586 -11.86 40.34 9.35
C LYS A 586 -12.76 39.13 9.48
N SER A 587 -12.62 38.16 8.59
CA SER A 587 -13.37 36.91 8.57
C SER A 587 -12.53 35.82 7.90
N LEU A 588 -12.87 34.57 8.15
CA LEU A 588 -12.26 33.44 7.44
C LEU A 588 -12.55 33.51 5.95
N PRO A 589 -11.58 33.23 5.05
CA PRO A 589 -11.82 33.12 3.60
C PRO A 589 -12.78 31.97 3.30
N GLU A 590 -13.84 32.24 2.49
CA GLU A 590 -14.95 31.31 2.22
C GLU A 590 -14.73 30.42 0.98
N ASP A 591 -13.60 30.62 0.27
CA ASP A 591 -13.29 29.96 -1.01
C ASP A 591 -12.20 28.89 -0.89
N ARG A 592 -11.72 28.59 0.32
CA ARG A 592 -10.64 27.66 0.59
C ARG A 592 -10.70 27.09 2.01
N SER A 593 -10.05 25.95 2.22
CA SER A 593 -9.87 25.39 3.57
C SER A 593 -8.94 26.24 4.42
N VAL A 594 -9.10 26.20 5.73
CA VAL A 594 -8.43 27.14 6.63
C VAL A 594 -7.77 26.40 7.80
N TRP A 595 -6.49 26.65 8.03
CA TRP A 595 -5.82 26.37 9.28
C TRP A 595 -5.73 27.61 10.16
N VAL A 596 -6.27 27.56 11.37
CA VAL A 596 -6.13 28.58 12.42
C VAL A 596 -5.06 28.11 13.39
N LEU A 597 -3.96 28.83 13.47
CA LEU A 597 -2.77 28.42 14.22
C LEU A 597 -2.68 29.17 15.55
N GLY A 598 -2.39 28.45 16.64
CA GLY A 598 -2.17 28.99 17.97
C GLY A 598 -3.40 29.25 18.82
N SER A 599 -3.22 29.25 20.14
CA SER A 599 -4.30 29.50 21.12
C SER A 599 -4.79 30.95 21.17
N ASP A 600 -3.91 31.90 20.87
CA ASP A 600 -4.23 33.33 20.94
C ASP A 600 -4.79 33.87 19.62
N ASN A 601 -5.04 33.01 18.65
CA ASN A 601 -5.62 33.40 17.38
C ASN A 601 -7.09 33.78 17.56
N PRO A 602 -7.54 34.99 17.18
CA PRO A 602 -8.91 35.47 17.41
C PRO A 602 -9.96 34.64 16.64
N PHE A 603 -9.58 33.93 15.56
CA PHE A 603 -10.48 33.08 14.81
C PHE A 603 -10.70 31.69 15.42
N ARG A 604 -10.00 31.37 16.53
CA ARG A 604 -10.19 30.14 17.28
C ARG A 604 -11.67 29.92 17.66
N ASP A 605 -12.34 30.96 18.11
CA ASP A 605 -13.73 30.87 18.58
C ASP A 605 -14.72 30.50 17.44
N GLU A 606 -14.39 30.83 16.19
CA GLU A 606 -15.17 30.40 15.02
C GLU A 606 -15.06 28.89 14.83
N ILE A 607 -13.88 28.29 15.02
CA ILE A 607 -13.67 26.84 14.96
C ILE A 607 -14.44 26.13 16.08
N PHE A 608 -14.38 26.66 17.31
CA PHE A 608 -15.13 26.08 18.44
C PHE A 608 -16.65 26.19 18.24
N SER A 609 -17.12 27.28 17.63
CA SER A 609 -18.53 27.41 17.24
C SER A 609 -18.92 26.35 16.19
N ALA A 610 -18.09 26.17 15.16
CA ALA A 610 -18.32 25.16 14.11
C ALA A 610 -18.29 23.72 14.64
N THR A 611 -17.52 23.44 15.69
CA THR A 611 -17.39 22.10 16.28
C THR A 611 -18.30 21.89 17.52
N SER A 612 -19.07 22.90 17.91
CA SER A 612 -19.99 22.80 19.05
C SER A 612 -21.07 21.71 18.91
N LEU A 613 -21.49 21.44 17.65
CA LEU A 613 -22.43 20.35 17.34
C LEU A 613 -21.87 18.95 17.71
N TYR A 614 -20.54 18.83 17.79
CA TYR A 614 -19.84 17.61 18.22
C TYR A 614 -19.52 17.60 19.73
N GLY A 615 -20.04 18.59 20.48
CA GLY A 615 -19.84 18.69 21.92
C GLY A 615 -18.49 19.26 22.33
N VAL A 616 -17.74 19.90 21.40
CA VAL A 616 -16.50 20.60 21.73
C VAL A 616 -16.82 21.91 22.46
N THR A 617 -16.18 22.12 23.60
CA THR A 617 -16.35 23.37 24.37
C THR A 617 -15.02 23.80 24.99
N ASN A 618 -14.81 25.14 25.04
CA ASN A 618 -13.72 25.72 25.82
C ASN A 618 -13.95 25.54 27.31
N ILE A 619 -12.89 25.26 28.06
CA ILE A 619 -12.82 25.34 29.52
C ILE A 619 -11.63 26.23 29.89
N ASP A 620 -11.52 26.64 31.15
CA ASP A 620 -10.58 27.70 31.60
C ASP A 620 -9.13 27.42 31.16
N ASP A 621 -8.63 26.21 31.31
CA ASP A 621 -7.25 25.82 30.97
C ASP A 621 -7.18 24.69 29.94
N GLY A 622 -8.18 24.57 29.04
CA GLY A 622 -8.21 23.47 28.07
C GLY A 622 -9.47 23.43 27.22
N ILE A 623 -9.79 22.23 26.77
CA ILE A 623 -10.99 21.96 25.97
C ILE A 623 -11.67 20.67 26.45
N ARG A 624 -13.00 20.62 26.33
CA ARG A 624 -13.74 19.36 26.46
C ARG A 624 -14.03 18.79 25.12
N ILE A 625 -13.61 17.50 24.88
CA ILE A 625 -13.80 16.75 23.66
C ILE A 625 -14.31 15.36 24.00
N ALA A 626 -15.31 14.85 23.28
CA ALA A 626 -15.85 13.50 23.45
C ALA A 626 -16.17 13.12 24.92
N GLY A 627 -16.63 14.10 25.72
CA GLY A 627 -16.94 13.91 27.12
C GLY A 627 -15.75 13.88 28.08
N GLY A 628 -14.52 13.98 27.60
CA GLY A 628 -13.28 14.13 28.37
C GLY A 628 -12.76 15.57 28.36
N GLU A 629 -11.96 15.93 29.36
CA GLU A 629 -11.25 17.22 29.45
C GLU A 629 -9.79 17.04 29.04
N VAL A 630 -9.31 17.93 28.15
CA VAL A 630 -7.92 17.96 27.63
C VAL A 630 -7.35 19.32 28.02
N GLU A 631 -6.40 19.30 28.95
CA GLU A 631 -5.70 20.51 29.41
C GLU A 631 -4.73 20.99 28.33
N HIS A 632 -4.41 22.27 28.27
CA HIS A 632 -3.46 22.84 27.32
C HIS A 632 -2.01 22.63 27.73
N GLU A 633 -1.73 22.55 29.04
CA GLU A 633 -0.38 22.46 29.60
C GLU A 633 0.36 21.22 29.08
N ASN A 634 1.55 21.42 28.51
CA ASN A 634 2.42 20.39 27.92
C ASN A 634 1.72 19.54 26.84
N ARG A 635 0.84 20.17 26.05
CA ARG A 635 0.05 19.48 25.02
C ARG A 635 0.02 20.22 23.69
N SER A 636 -0.10 19.43 22.64
CA SER A 636 -0.46 19.90 21.29
C SER A 636 -1.82 19.32 20.92
N THR A 637 -2.76 20.16 20.49
CA THR A 637 -4.14 19.76 20.23
C THR A 637 -4.58 20.20 18.85
N VAL A 638 -5.29 19.33 18.15
CA VAL A 638 -5.83 19.57 16.80
C VAL A 638 -7.33 19.29 16.81
N ILE A 639 -8.12 20.21 16.25
CA ILE A 639 -9.56 20.09 16.08
C ILE A 639 -9.93 20.49 14.65
N ILE A 640 -10.70 19.64 13.99
CA ILE A 640 -11.18 19.89 12.63
C ILE A 640 -12.71 20.05 12.66
N GLY A 641 -13.22 21.05 11.95
CA GLY A 641 -14.64 21.32 11.78
C GLY A 641 -14.99 21.64 10.35
N ARG A 642 -16.28 21.79 10.07
CA ARG A 642 -16.75 22.36 8.81
C ARG A 642 -16.58 23.87 8.82
N HIS A 643 -16.24 24.45 7.66
CA HIS A 643 -16.11 25.90 7.54
C HIS A 643 -17.46 26.57 7.82
N PRO A 644 -17.55 27.56 8.76
CA PRO A 644 -18.82 28.10 9.22
C PRO A 644 -19.67 28.77 8.13
N SER A 645 -19.03 29.31 7.09
CA SER A 645 -19.72 29.97 5.97
C SER A 645 -19.78 29.12 4.69
N ASN A 646 -19.05 28.00 4.62
CA ASN A 646 -19.03 27.13 3.45
C ASN A 646 -18.81 25.68 3.86
N ALA A 647 -19.87 24.94 4.07
CA ALA A 647 -19.82 23.57 4.56
C ALA A 647 -19.12 22.57 3.63
N GLU A 648 -18.79 22.95 2.38
CA GLU A 648 -17.97 22.15 1.45
C GLU A 648 -16.48 22.17 1.80
N LEU A 649 -16.06 23.05 2.71
CA LEU A 649 -14.68 23.24 3.10
C LEU A 649 -14.46 22.82 4.57
N ALA A 650 -13.24 22.41 4.88
CA ALA A 650 -12.83 22.14 6.26
C ALA A 650 -12.09 23.34 6.88
N VAL A 651 -12.21 23.45 8.20
CA VAL A 651 -11.40 24.34 9.02
C VAL A 651 -10.73 23.54 10.12
N GLY A 652 -9.46 23.86 10.39
CA GLY A 652 -8.70 23.22 11.46
C GLY A 652 -8.12 24.24 12.43
N TRP A 653 -8.05 23.87 13.69
CA TRP A 653 -7.30 24.61 14.68
C TRP A 653 -6.21 23.71 15.26
N ILE A 654 -5.00 24.27 15.38
CA ILE A 654 -3.87 23.62 16.01
C ILE A 654 -3.30 24.52 17.12
N HIS A 655 -3.17 23.93 18.30
CA HIS A 655 -2.50 24.48 19.44
C HIS A 655 -1.24 23.67 19.74
N VAL A 656 -0.14 24.36 20.03
CA VAL A 656 1.10 23.77 20.52
C VAL A 656 1.55 24.61 21.73
N ASP A 657 1.52 24.04 22.92
CA ASP A 657 1.87 24.74 24.15
C ASP A 657 3.37 25.08 24.18
N GLU A 658 4.22 24.08 24.00
CA GLU A 658 5.66 24.28 23.96
C GLU A 658 6.18 24.17 22.52
N MET A 659 6.77 25.26 21.97
CA MET A 659 7.28 25.31 20.59
C MET A 659 8.37 24.26 20.28
N ILE A 660 8.99 23.67 21.28
CA ILE A 660 9.92 22.53 21.11
C ILE A 660 9.24 21.27 20.54
N ALA A 661 7.93 21.13 20.74
CA ALA A 661 7.14 20.04 20.20
C ALA A 661 6.82 20.22 18.68
N MET A 662 6.98 21.43 18.15
CA MET A 662 6.59 21.77 16.76
C MET A 662 7.21 20.88 15.69
N PRO A 663 8.52 20.54 15.71
CA PRO A 663 9.08 19.63 14.71
C PRO A 663 8.42 18.25 14.70
N GLY A 664 8.16 17.71 15.88
CA GLY A 664 7.48 16.41 16.00
C GLY A 664 5.99 16.46 15.59
N MET A 665 5.32 17.61 15.75
CA MET A 665 3.96 17.80 15.24
C MET A 665 3.94 17.88 13.73
N ILE A 666 4.89 18.56 13.11
CA ILE A 666 5.04 18.63 11.66
C ILE A 666 5.23 17.23 11.06
N GLU A 667 6.11 16.44 11.66
CA GLU A 667 6.39 15.07 11.19
C GLU A 667 5.20 14.12 11.40
N LYS A 668 4.53 14.20 12.56
CA LYS A 668 3.54 13.18 12.96
C LYS A 668 2.13 13.44 12.46
N LEU A 669 1.67 14.72 12.40
CA LEU A 669 0.28 15.03 12.11
C LEU A 669 -0.21 14.51 10.75
N PRO A 670 0.56 14.49 9.67
CA PRO A 670 0.15 13.91 8.39
C PRO A 670 -0.28 12.44 8.48
N HIS A 671 0.29 11.66 9.39
CA HIS A 671 -0.09 10.25 9.60
C HIS A 671 -1.46 10.06 10.29
N TYR A 672 -2.06 11.16 10.76
CA TYR A 672 -3.35 11.14 11.48
C TYR A 672 -4.52 11.65 10.61
N GLY A 673 -4.39 11.58 9.29
CA GLY A 673 -5.36 12.12 8.33
C GLY A 673 -6.81 11.69 8.54
N LYS A 674 -7.07 10.51 9.08
CA LYS A 674 -8.43 9.98 9.32
C LYS A 674 -9.17 10.56 10.55
N TYR A 675 -8.49 11.31 11.39
CA TYR A 675 -9.07 11.79 12.65
C TYR A 675 -9.60 13.22 12.54
N SER A 676 -10.66 13.50 13.30
CA SER A 676 -11.28 14.82 13.42
C SER A 676 -10.72 15.64 14.58
N TYR A 677 -10.22 14.96 15.62
CA TYR A 677 -9.59 15.59 16.78
C TYR A 677 -8.44 14.73 17.32
N LEU A 678 -7.43 15.41 17.84
CA LEU A 678 -6.21 14.80 18.34
C LEU A 678 -5.65 15.59 19.51
N SER A 679 -5.01 14.90 20.46
CA SER A 679 -4.13 15.51 21.46
C SER A 679 -2.84 14.70 21.55
N PHE A 680 -1.74 15.42 21.77
CA PHE A 680 -0.41 14.85 21.96
C PHE A 680 0.21 15.46 23.21
N THR A 681 0.93 14.65 23.99
CA THR A 681 1.64 15.08 25.20
C THR A 681 3.14 15.16 24.98
N GLY A 682 3.77 16.13 25.64
CA GLY A 682 5.22 16.27 25.76
C GLY A 682 5.92 16.98 24.61
N SER A 683 7.19 17.26 24.82
CA SER A 683 8.07 17.89 23.83
C SER A 683 8.39 16.98 22.64
N GLU A 684 8.35 15.66 22.84
CA GLU A 684 8.30 14.65 21.77
C GLU A 684 6.86 14.15 21.65
N PRO A 685 6.02 14.79 20.78
CA PRO A 685 4.59 14.59 20.78
C PRO A 685 4.17 13.12 20.77
N THR A 686 3.51 12.65 21.84
CA THR A 686 2.96 11.30 21.91
C THR A 686 1.44 11.39 21.95
N ASN A 687 0.77 10.75 20.98
CA ASN A 687 -0.68 10.80 20.87
C ASN A 687 -1.35 10.07 22.04
N ASP A 688 -2.23 10.74 22.76
CA ASP A 688 -3.00 10.21 23.89
C ASP A 688 -4.51 10.33 23.70
N VAL A 689 -4.96 11.25 22.84
CA VAL A 689 -6.39 11.42 22.50
C VAL A 689 -6.52 11.49 20.99
N LYS A 690 -7.44 10.71 20.43
CA LYS A 690 -7.81 10.77 19.01
C LYS A 690 -9.21 10.23 18.77
N GLY A 691 -9.89 10.77 17.77
CA GLY A 691 -11.20 10.28 17.38
C GLY A 691 -11.74 10.96 16.13
N VAL A 692 -12.90 10.47 15.72
CA VAL A 692 -13.64 10.93 14.55
C VAL A 692 -15.01 11.38 15.03
N TRP A 693 -15.54 12.50 14.51
CA TRP A 693 -16.90 12.95 14.83
C TRP A 693 -17.94 11.96 14.29
N SER A 694 -19.10 11.91 14.94
CA SER A 694 -20.24 11.16 14.39
C SER A 694 -20.81 11.83 13.14
N SER A 695 -21.34 11.02 12.22
CA SER A 695 -22.01 11.47 11.00
C SER A 695 -23.45 10.92 10.99
N PRO A 696 -24.41 11.58 11.67
CA PRO A 696 -25.76 11.07 11.81
C PRO A 696 -26.64 11.20 10.55
N ASP A 697 -26.26 12.09 9.62
CA ASP A 697 -27.10 12.51 8.49
C ASP A 697 -26.51 11.99 7.15
N SER A 698 -26.56 10.69 6.94
CA SER A 698 -26.11 10.09 5.66
C SER A 698 -27.24 10.05 4.62
N PRO A 699 -27.00 10.44 3.35
CA PRO A 699 -27.97 10.28 2.27
C PRO A 699 -28.19 8.81 1.87
N MET A 700 -27.42 7.90 2.45
CA MET A 700 -27.54 6.44 2.29
C MET A 700 -28.46 5.82 3.34
N GLN A 701 -29.10 6.63 4.16
CA GLN A 701 -30.07 6.18 5.15
C GLN A 701 -31.39 6.96 5.03
N TRP A 702 -32.46 6.29 5.36
CA TRP A 702 -33.77 6.89 5.53
C TRP A 702 -34.41 6.34 6.81
N VAL A 703 -34.94 7.23 7.61
CA VAL A 703 -35.71 6.90 8.81
C VAL A 703 -37.10 7.50 8.66
N LYS A 704 -38.14 6.74 9.02
CA LYS A 704 -39.52 7.15 8.86
C LYS A 704 -39.84 8.39 9.73
N ASP A 705 -40.46 9.38 9.12
CA ASP A 705 -40.86 10.62 9.82
C ASP A 705 -41.72 10.31 11.04
N GLY A 706 -41.33 10.89 12.18
CA GLY A 706 -42.02 10.72 13.47
C GLY A 706 -41.76 9.38 14.16
N SER A 707 -40.84 8.56 13.68
CA SER A 707 -40.32 7.40 14.39
C SER A 707 -39.25 7.83 15.40
N ASP A 708 -39.26 7.18 16.58
CA ASP A 708 -38.16 7.30 17.55
C ASP A 708 -37.03 6.30 17.25
N PHE A 709 -37.06 5.63 16.08
CA PHE A 709 -36.09 4.63 15.69
C PHE A 709 -34.74 5.28 15.36
N SER A 710 -33.68 4.66 15.84
CA SER A 710 -32.30 5.00 15.49
C SER A 710 -31.59 3.76 14.97
N ILE A 711 -30.92 3.87 13.84
CA ILE A 711 -30.12 2.78 13.30
C ILE A 711 -28.94 2.55 14.24
N ASP A 712 -28.89 1.34 14.83
CA ASP A 712 -27.73 0.89 15.61
C ASP A 712 -26.91 -0.05 14.74
N PRO A 713 -25.69 0.34 14.33
CA PRO A 713 -24.82 -0.54 13.53
C PRO A 713 -24.52 -1.89 14.18
N ALA A 714 -24.62 -2.00 15.52
CA ALA A 714 -24.40 -3.25 16.23
C ALA A 714 -25.52 -4.29 15.99
N THR A 715 -26.66 -3.88 15.41
CA THR A 715 -27.73 -4.80 15.01
C THR A 715 -27.51 -5.45 13.66
N LEU A 716 -26.52 -4.98 12.90
CA LEU A 716 -26.15 -5.57 11.62
C LEU A 716 -25.45 -6.92 11.85
N PRO A 717 -25.76 -7.96 11.06
CA PRO A 717 -25.06 -9.24 11.13
C PRO A 717 -23.56 -9.10 10.85
N THR A 718 -22.74 -9.87 11.57
CA THR A 718 -21.29 -9.87 11.33
C THR A 718 -20.98 -10.45 9.95
N GLN A 719 -20.17 -9.75 9.17
CA GLN A 719 -19.72 -10.24 7.86
C GLN A 719 -18.77 -11.43 8.01
N LYS A 720 -18.87 -12.37 7.09
CA LYS A 720 -18.02 -13.56 7.04
C LYS A 720 -16.65 -13.21 6.45
N THR A 721 -15.60 -13.71 7.08
CA THR A 721 -14.20 -13.56 6.59
C THR A 721 -13.82 -14.67 5.60
N LEU A 722 -12.79 -14.43 4.77
CA LEU A 722 -12.28 -15.45 3.84
C LEU A 722 -11.65 -16.65 4.56
N THR A 723 -11.01 -16.38 5.69
CA THR A 723 -10.32 -17.38 6.52
C THR A 723 -10.22 -16.89 7.95
N ASP A 724 -9.87 -17.78 8.85
CA ASP A 724 -9.59 -17.47 10.24
C ASP A 724 -8.06 -17.38 10.45
N LEU A 725 -7.64 -16.49 11.32
CA LEU A 725 -6.24 -16.38 11.68
C LEU A 725 -5.79 -17.61 12.47
N PRO A 726 -4.71 -18.31 12.07
CA PRO A 726 -4.17 -19.41 12.84
C PRO A 726 -3.87 -19.01 14.28
N PRO A 727 -4.01 -19.94 15.24
CA PRO A 727 -3.79 -19.63 16.63
C PRO A 727 -2.34 -19.16 16.85
N LYS A 728 -2.17 -18.17 17.74
CA LYS A 728 -0.86 -17.59 18.09
C LYS A 728 0.13 -18.63 18.64
N TYR A 729 -0.40 -19.69 19.24
CA TYR A 729 0.37 -20.83 19.72
C TYR A 729 0.01 -22.05 18.89
N LEU A 730 0.94 -22.48 18.04
CA LEU A 730 0.73 -23.65 17.18
C LEU A 730 0.67 -24.93 18.03
N PRO A 731 -0.34 -25.82 17.80
CA PRO A 731 -0.49 -27.08 18.54
C PRO A 731 0.78 -27.94 18.50
N ASP A 732 1.51 -27.94 17.38
CA ASP A 732 2.71 -28.74 17.19
C ASP A 732 3.90 -28.23 18.04
N ARG A 733 4.03 -26.91 18.20
CA ARG A 733 5.01 -26.32 19.14
C ARG A 733 4.71 -26.72 20.58
N LEU A 734 3.44 -26.62 21.00
CA LEU A 734 3.03 -27.07 22.32
C LEU A 734 3.27 -28.57 22.50
N SER A 735 2.95 -29.38 21.49
CA SER A 735 3.19 -30.81 21.47
C SER A 735 4.68 -31.13 21.57
N ARG A 736 5.55 -30.40 20.90
CA ARG A 736 7.01 -30.51 20.97
C ARG A 736 7.50 -30.27 22.40
N HIS A 737 7.07 -29.20 23.06
CA HIS A 737 7.44 -28.92 24.45
C HIS A 737 6.93 -30.01 25.40
N VAL A 738 5.70 -30.49 25.18
CA VAL A 738 5.17 -31.63 25.99
C VAL A 738 5.99 -32.87 25.76
N ASN A 739 6.28 -33.26 24.52
CA ASN A 739 7.05 -34.44 24.18
C ASN A 739 8.44 -34.37 24.78
N GLU A 740 9.15 -33.26 24.63
CA GLU A 740 10.48 -33.07 25.21
C GLU A 740 10.46 -33.21 26.74
N LEU A 741 9.52 -32.50 27.39
CA LEU A 741 9.43 -32.57 28.86
C LEU A 741 8.89 -33.91 29.39
N THR A 742 8.27 -34.76 28.56
CA THR A 742 7.79 -36.07 28.92
C THR A 742 8.69 -37.23 28.45
N ASP A 743 9.79 -36.90 27.77
CA ASP A 743 10.77 -37.90 27.33
C ASP A 743 11.27 -38.76 28.49
N GLU A 744 11.66 -40.01 28.20
CA GLU A 744 12.18 -40.94 29.21
C GLU A 744 13.43 -40.41 29.89
N GLU A 745 14.24 -39.63 29.20
CA GLU A 745 15.44 -39.00 29.77
C GLU A 745 15.14 -37.97 30.87
N MET A 746 13.96 -37.41 30.86
CA MET A 746 13.49 -36.50 31.91
C MET A 746 13.07 -37.23 33.20
N GLN A 747 13.06 -38.55 33.20
CA GLN A 747 12.82 -39.42 34.36
C GLN A 747 11.59 -38.99 35.20
N GLY A 748 10.53 -38.58 34.50
CA GLY A 748 9.34 -38.03 35.13
C GLY A 748 9.55 -36.72 35.90
N ARG A 749 10.70 -36.08 35.77
CA ARG A 749 11.08 -34.84 36.49
C ARG A 749 10.98 -35.00 38.02
N GLY A 750 11.28 -36.23 38.51
CA GLY A 750 11.21 -36.52 39.92
C GLY A 750 12.26 -35.77 40.74
N ILE A 751 11.89 -35.34 41.97
CA ILE A 751 12.80 -34.65 42.89
C ILE A 751 13.97 -35.57 43.22
N GLY A 752 15.20 -35.10 43.00
CA GLY A 752 16.45 -35.86 43.24
C GLY A 752 16.90 -36.71 42.05
N THR A 753 16.20 -36.70 40.91
CA THR A 753 16.67 -37.33 39.67
C THR A 753 17.45 -36.34 38.81
N SER A 754 18.27 -36.84 37.87
CA SER A 754 18.94 -35.97 36.87
C SER A 754 17.94 -35.38 35.88
N GLY A 755 16.78 -36.00 35.71
CA GLY A 755 15.74 -35.52 34.80
C GLY A 755 15.13 -34.16 35.18
N ILE A 756 15.07 -33.84 36.49
CA ILE A 756 14.60 -32.51 36.92
C ILE A 756 15.60 -31.40 36.53
N GLY A 757 16.90 -31.70 36.54
CA GLY A 757 17.95 -30.80 36.10
C GLY A 757 17.85 -30.56 34.58
N LYS A 758 17.72 -31.62 33.77
CA LYS A 758 17.53 -31.54 32.32
C LYS A 758 16.28 -30.72 31.96
N ALA A 759 15.16 -30.95 32.65
CA ALA A 759 13.94 -30.17 32.41
C ALA A 759 14.11 -28.70 32.77
N ALA A 760 14.83 -28.38 33.85
CA ALA A 760 15.12 -26.99 34.21
C ALA A 760 16.05 -26.32 33.20
N ASP A 761 17.07 -27.05 32.70
CA ASP A 761 17.95 -26.55 31.65
C ASP A 761 17.16 -26.28 30.35
N TYR A 762 16.31 -27.21 29.90
CA TYR A 762 15.44 -27.06 28.75
C TYR A 762 14.52 -25.84 28.89
N ILE A 763 13.81 -25.73 30.01
CA ILE A 763 12.90 -24.58 30.26
C ILE A 763 13.68 -23.27 30.28
N THR A 764 14.86 -23.26 30.90
CA THR A 764 15.74 -22.08 30.95
C THR A 764 16.19 -21.67 29.55
N GLU A 765 16.51 -22.64 28.70
CA GLU A 765 16.90 -22.38 27.30
C GLU A 765 15.73 -21.81 26.51
N GLN A 766 14.51 -22.35 26.68
CA GLN A 766 13.31 -21.80 26.03
C GLN A 766 13.00 -20.38 26.53
N PHE A 767 13.12 -20.11 27.84
CA PHE A 767 12.93 -18.76 28.37
C PHE A 767 14.01 -17.77 27.88
N ARG A 768 15.27 -18.22 27.79
CA ARG A 768 16.33 -17.38 27.19
C ARG A 768 16.05 -17.12 25.71
N GLY A 769 15.62 -18.13 24.95
CA GLY A 769 15.19 -17.96 23.55
C GLY A 769 14.00 -17.04 23.40
N ALA A 770 13.13 -16.97 24.40
CA ALA A 770 12.01 -16.04 24.46
C ALA A 770 12.37 -14.65 25.07
N GLY A 771 13.63 -14.48 25.54
CA GLY A 771 14.13 -13.25 26.13
C GLY A 771 13.71 -12.96 27.55
N LEU A 772 13.43 -14.00 28.31
CA LEU A 772 13.11 -13.95 29.75
C LEU A 772 14.28 -14.39 30.60
#